data_9710990e6d6bf80da91442c6f272a35e
#
_entry.id   9710990e6d6bf80da91442c6f272a35e
#
_cell.length_a   1.000
_cell.length_b   1.000
_cell.length_c   1.000
_cell.angle_alpha   90.00
_cell.angle_beta   90.00
_cell.angle_gamma   90.00
#
_symmetry.space_group_name_H-M   'P 1'
#
loop_
_entity.id
_entity.type
_entity.pdbx_description
1 polymer ?
#
loop_
_entity_poly.entity_id
_entity_poly.type
_entity_poly.pdbx_seq_one_letter_code
_entity_poly.pdbx_strand_id
1 'polypeptide(L)'
;MPHARTRNPSPIPEVTWDTGLKEMNETWKGAIACLGVAVFFVMTIGIIYWQVVDQPNKNWILKGTFSGVIWERRSHSLLIQTLAEEKTFVEIGVGELGTPDGDAPFVRNLCWSNKTEFCYTWDAVVELKISAEWPDAPDTECYRLSWSPLRCQVDLQDCFSMANVSWYGGAALRAQSWPINAANTTMQPFTVSNLREQPAGYGSVLERYFLGSTGVAVLVDPEVPLHVGFDSRQQFCLRTPASAEQQPLQYTLCVGRNAKSVHQEVGRQLSAHKRTLPNLDILRLPFWKLPVNVDSAVKLERELRTFSNRLKRHHLGEGVIALNEHSTSLLADTDHDSLYGKKERKRQARDLSLIKLLNISVTLSPFLSINSRQFLASLQEGTEEYWLSLSAALRGRPIPLLTQWKGNFCVKLNISNPAAVSWFLDKVGALHARLGMEYVILEGGEGSPVEEQALQPQRALSSDAYIPLLAGVAARIGDAAILTSGTRSSHVPLFLRMNQLQDDWSYSGLKGIIPSVLHYSLLGYNFFIPDAVGGSLLGEFVTDPELFIRWLEIVSFLPVMVFQTPPWLCGDDKVVNLTRAYLALHQEFIVPLIVKYAEEWRTSQSPIYRPLWWISPEDPVTFTIDDEFLIGDEVLVAPVTERGTVHRDIYLPGSTLQWQDRSNGRVFDGGTLLENYAVDLETVAVFVQRPS
;
A
#
# COMPACT_ATOMS: atom_id res chain seq x y z
N MET A 1 -85.77 -28.76 -27.32
CA MET A 1 -87.15 -28.25 -27.60
C MET A 1 -87.50 -27.22 -26.51
N PRO A 2 -88.14 -26.08 -26.82
CA PRO A 2 -88.40 -25.52 -28.15
C PRO A 2 -88.01 -24.03 -28.32
N HIS A 3 -87.88 -23.68 -29.53
CA HIS A 3 -88.35 -22.50 -30.25
C HIS A 3 -87.71 -21.12 -30.04
N ALA A 4 -87.04 -20.82 -31.11
CA ALA A 4 -86.73 -19.52 -31.67
C ALA A 4 -87.91 -18.55 -31.77
N ARG A 5 -87.65 -17.27 -31.64
CA ARG A 5 -88.30 -16.20 -32.36
C ARG A 5 -87.32 -15.10 -32.67
N THR A 6 -87.00 -15.01 -33.93
CA THR A 6 -86.40 -13.87 -34.61
C THR A 6 -87.24 -12.62 -34.43
N ARG A 7 -86.58 -11.51 -33.98
CA ARG A 7 -87.12 -10.15 -34.20
C ARG A 7 -86.02 -9.36 -34.89
N ASN A 8 -86.37 -8.84 -36.06
CA ASN A 8 -85.63 -7.90 -36.83
C ASN A 8 -85.21 -6.65 -35.98
N PRO A 9 -84.04 -6.15 -36.14
CA PRO A 9 -83.68 -4.87 -35.55
C PRO A 9 -84.27 -3.73 -36.43
N SER A 10 -84.93 -2.81 -35.75
CA SER A 10 -85.32 -1.51 -36.29
C SER A 10 -84.10 -0.67 -36.59
N PRO A 11 -84.12 0.20 -37.60
CA PRO A 11 -82.96 0.98 -38.01
C PRO A 11 -82.54 1.98 -36.91
N ILE A 12 -81.26 1.98 -36.62
CA ILE A 12 -80.59 2.98 -35.77
C ILE A 12 -80.68 4.31 -36.55
N PRO A 13 -81.14 5.40 -35.93
CA PRO A 13 -81.09 6.73 -36.56
C PRO A 13 -79.58 7.13 -36.72
N GLU A 14 -79.19 7.43 -37.96
CA GLU A 14 -77.98 8.13 -38.29
C GLU A 14 -77.91 9.46 -37.53
N VAL A 15 -77.03 9.53 -36.53
CA VAL A 15 -76.67 10.81 -35.94
C VAL A 15 -75.72 11.48 -36.94
N THR A 16 -76.29 12.30 -37.78
CA THR A 16 -75.54 13.25 -38.59
C THR A 16 -74.94 14.21 -37.64
N TRP A 17 -73.63 14.09 -37.45
CA TRP A 17 -72.77 15.12 -36.80
C TRP A 17 -72.84 16.30 -37.78
N ASP A 18 -73.66 17.26 -37.48
CA ASP A 18 -73.72 18.54 -38.17
C ASP A 18 -72.40 19.26 -37.71
N THR A 19 -71.37 19.13 -38.52
CA THR A 19 -70.10 19.90 -38.37
C THR A 19 -70.39 21.31 -38.78
N GLY A 20 -71.14 21.98 -37.96
CA GLY A 20 -71.33 23.42 -38.04
C GLY A 20 -70.01 24.14 -37.70
N LEU A 21 -68.96 23.89 -38.48
CA LEU A 21 -67.86 24.80 -38.62
C LEU A 21 -68.39 26.08 -39.30
N LYS A 22 -68.93 27.00 -38.46
CA LYS A 22 -69.15 28.36 -38.92
C LYS A 22 -67.89 28.77 -39.66
N GLU A 23 -67.99 29.18 -40.92
CA GLU A 23 -66.93 29.81 -41.68
C GLU A 23 -66.38 30.98 -40.87
N MET A 24 -65.25 30.73 -40.22
CA MET A 24 -64.53 31.78 -39.49
C MET A 24 -64.03 32.77 -40.52
N ASN A 25 -64.42 34.01 -40.33
CA ASN A 25 -63.98 35.16 -41.12
C ASN A 25 -62.46 35.10 -41.35
N GLU A 26 -61.99 35.35 -42.57
CA GLU A 26 -60.58 35.22 -42.97
C GLU A 26 -59.64 35.99 -42.07
N THR A 27 -60.10 37.07 -41.49
CA THR A 27 -59.35 37.84 -40.47
C THR A 27 -59.07 37.08 -39.19
N TRP A 28 -60.00 36.18 -38.78
CA TRP A 28 -59.81 35.31 -37.61
C TRP A 28 -58.85 34.12 -37.87
N LYS A 29 -58.86 33.59 -39.10
CA LYS A 29 -57.90 32.55 -39.51
C LYS A 29 -56.47 33.09 -39.49
N GLY A 30 -56.29 34.31 -39.98
CA GLY A 30 -55.01 35.02 -39.89
C GLY A 30 -54.56 35.30 -38.44
N ALA A 31 -55.52 35.74 -37.59
CA ALA A 31 -55.21 36.01 -36.19
C ALA A 31 -54.81 34.71 -35.42
N ILE A 32 -55.48 33.60 -35.67
CA ILE A 32 -55.10 32.29 -35.03
C ILE A 32 -53.78 31.78 -35.57
N ALA A 33 -53.48 31.95 -36.84
CA ALA A 33 -52.19 31.61 -37.43
C ALA A 33 -51.07 32.44 -36.82
N CYS A 34 -51.25 33.76 -36.69
CA CYS A 34 -50.31 34.67 -36.03
C CYS A 34 -50.11 34.30 -34.55
N LEU A 35 -51.18 33.96 -33.83
CA LEU A 35 -51.12 33.53 -32.45
C LEU A 35 -50.35 32.19 -32.29
N GLY A 36 -50.57 31.24 -33.21
CA GLY A 36 -49.84 29.97 -33.26
C GLY A 36 -48.36 30.17 -33.52
N VAL A 37 -48.02 31.06 -34.46
CA VAL A 37 -46.61 31.43 -34.72
C VAL A 37 -45.97 32.14 -33.51
N ALA A 38 -46.69 33.08 -32.88
CA ALA A 38 -46.21 33.77 -31.69
C ALA A 38 -46.00 32.78 -30.50
N VAL A 39 -46.92 31.85 -30.25
CA VAL A 39 -46.77 30.81 -29.24
C VAL A 39 -45.60 29.90 -29.57
N PHE A 40 -45.43 29.53 -30.84
CA PHE A 40 -44.28 28.71 -31.25
C PHE A 40 -42.94 29.46 -31.02
N PHE A 41 -42.88 30.74 -31.36
CA PHE A 41 -41.68 31.57 -31.07
C PHE A 41 -41.43 31.70 -29.55
N VAL A 42 -42.45 31.95 -28.76
CA VAL A 42 -42.32 32.02 -27.31
C VAL A 42 -41.87 30.68 -26.72
N MET A 43 -42.45 29.56 -27.16
CA MET A 43 -42.02 28.22 -26.76
C MET A 43 -40.58 27.92 -27.19
N THR A 44 -40.23 28.27 -28.44
CA THR A 44 -38.87 28.05 -28.96
C THR A 44 -37.84 28.94 -28.20
N ILE A 45 -38.19 30.18 -27.93
CA ILE A 45 -37.36 31.08 -27.11
C ILE A 45 -37.30 30.59 -25.68
N GLY A 46 -38.41 30.07 -25.13
CA GLY A 46 -38.47 29.44 -23.80
C GLY A 46 -37.61 28.18 -23.70
N ILE A 47 -37.64 27.32 -24.73
CA ILE A 47 -36.80 26.13 -24.81
C ILE A 47 -35.31 26.50 -24.99
N ILE A 48 -35.01 27.50 -25.86
CA ILE A 48 -33.64 28.01 -26.04
C ILE A 48 -33.18 28.65 -24.74
N TYR A 49 -34.01 29.47 -24.10
CA TYR A 49 -33.69 30.09 -22.82
C TYR A 49 -33.49 29.03 -21.73
N TRP A 50 -34.33 28.01 -21.67
CA TRP A 50 -34.20 26.88 -20.74
C TRP A 50 -32.95 26.04 -21.04
N GLN A 51 -32.66 25.76 -22.31
CA GLN A 51 -31.44 25.04 -22.71
C GLN A 51 -30.14 25.88 -22.51
N VAL A 52 -30.21 27.19 -22.65
CA VAL A 52 -29.00 28.08 -22.59
C VAL A 52 -28.80 28.61 -21.18
N VAL A 53 -29.89 28.88 -20.43
CA VAL A 53 -29.81 29.52 -19.12
C VAL A 53 -30.02 28.52 -17.98
N ASP A 54 -30.80 27.46 -18.18
CA ASP A 54 -31.09 26.43 -17.18
C ASP A 54 -30.28 25.14 -17.37
N GLN A 55 -29.47 25.01 -18.42
CA GLN A 55 -28.36 24.09 -18.32
C GLN A 55 -27.49 24.61 -17.16
N PRO A 56 -27.25 23.79 -16.11
CA PRO A 56 -26.37 24.21 -15.04
C PRO A 56 -25.04 24.56 -15.70
N ASN A 57 -24.74 25.87 -15.75
CA ASN A 57 -23.44 26.35 -16.15
C ASN A 57 -22.51 25.70 -15.13
N LYS A 58 -21.94 24.51 -15.48
CA LYS A 58 -21.00 23.83 -14.62
C LYS A 58 -19.91 24.83 -14.31
N ASN A 59 -19.76 25.14 -13.04
CA ASN A 59 -18.77 26.11 -12.58
C ASN A 59 -17.37 25.47 -12.67
N TRP A 60 -16.92 25.28 -13.91
CA TRP A 60 -15.58 24.80 -14.18
C TRP A 60 -14.57 25.81 -13.64
N ILE A 61 -13.73 25.32 -12.74
CA ILE A 61 -12.57 26.07 -12.24
C ILE A 61 -11.45 26.02 -13.27
N LEU A 62 -11.11 24.81 -13.72
CA LEU A 62 -10.13 24.56 -14.75
C LEU A 62 -10.67 23.54 -15.75
N LYS A 63 -10.36 23.72 -17.02
CA LYS A 63 -10.68 22.78 -18.09
C LYS A 63 -9.41 22.33 -18.77
N GLY A 64 -9.16 21.02 -18.71
CA GLY A 64 -8.12 20.36 -19.50
C GLY A 64 -8.59 19.96 -20.89
N THR A 65 -7.94 19.00 -21.49
CA THR A 65 -8.30 18.39 -22.78
C THR A 65 -9.21 17.18 -22.58
N PHE A 66 -9.03 16.45 -21.49
CA PHE A 66 -9.71 15.19 -21.15
C PHE A 66 -10.62 15.34 -19.94
N SER A 67 -10.19 16.09 -18.92
CA SER A 67 -10.88 16.28 -17.66
C SER A 67 -10.95 17.75 -17.25
N GLY A 68 -11.60 18.02 -16.14
CA GLY A 68 -11.63 19.35 -15.54
C GLY A 68 -12.03 19.32 -14.08
N VAL A 69 -11.76 20.43 -13.40
CA VAL A 69 -12.08 20.67 -12.00
C VAL A 69 -13.33 21.53 -11.92
N ILE A 70 -14.31 21.08 -11.12
CA ILE A 70 -15.61 21.74 -10.93
C ILE A 70 -15.79 22.02 -9.44
N TRP A 71 -16.45 23.13 -9.12
CA TRP A 71 -16.98 23.38 -7.80
C TRP A 71 -18.46 22.96 -7.74
N GLU A 72 -18.77 21.97 -6.89
CA GLU A 72 -20.14 21.55 -6.64
C GLU A 72 -20.70 22.35 -5.46
N ARG A 73 -21.72 23.16 -5.75
CA ARG A 73 -22.32 24.08 -4.74
C ARG A 73 -23.09 23.38 -3.64
N ARG A 74 -23.71 22.21 -3.93
CA ARG A 74 -24.57 21.52 -2.98
C ARG A 74 -23.79 20.79 -1.90
N SER A 75 -22.71 20.13 -2.29
CA SER A 75 -21.85 19.37 -1.39
C SER A 75 -20.66 20.16 -0.84
N HIS A 76 -20.45 21.40 -1.33
CA HIS A 76 -19.26 22.21 -1.04
C HIS A 76 -17.96 21.45 -1.28
N SER A 77 -17.90 20.76 -2.42
CA SER A 77 -16.78 19.89 -2.79
C SER A 77 -16.20 20.27 -4.14
N LEU A 78 -14.93 19.89 -4.36
CA LEU A 78 -14.30 19.87 -5.65
C LEU A 78 -14.56 18.52 -6.31
N LEU A 79 -15.03 18.54 -7.54
CA LEU A 79 -15.17 17.36 -8.37
C LEU A 79 -14.17 17.39 -9.50
N ILE A 80 -13.53 16.26 -9.78
CA ILE A 80 -12.78 16.07 -11.02
C ILE A 80 -13.59 15.14 -11.91
N GLN A 81 -13.93 15.63 -13.11
CA GLN A 81 -14.81 14.92 -14.05
C GLN A 81 -14.23 14.91 -15.46
N THR A 82 -14.63 13.91 -16.25
CA THR A 82 -14.37 13.93 -17.70
C THR A 82 -15.19 15.03 -18.38
N LEU A 83 -14.65 15.61 -19.46
CA LEU A 83 -15.36 16.62 -20.24
C LEU A 83 -16.47 16.03 -21.10
N ALA A 84 -16.29 14.80 -21.61
CA ALA A 84 -17.18 14.18 -22.57
C ALA A 84 -18.38 13.45 -21.93
N GLU A 85 -18.14 12.64 -20.90
CA GLU A 85 -19.13 11.72 -20.34
C GLU A 85 -19.63 12.15 -18.96
N GLU A 86 -19.09 13.23 -18.40
CA GLU A 86 -19.41 13.70 -17.04
C GLU A 86 -19.12 12.66 -15.93
N LYS A 87 -18.27 11.66 -16.22
CA LYS A 87 -17.87 10.66 -15.24
C LYS A 87 -17.01 11.35 -14.16
N THR A 88 -17.40 11.21 -12.90
CA THR A 88 -16.65 11.72 -11.77
C THR A 88 -15.53 10.75 -11.42
N PHE A 89 -14.28 11.23 -11.40
CA PHE A 89 -13.13 10.49 -10.91
C PHE A 89 -13.05 10.50 -9.40
N VAL A 90 -13.25 11.69 -8.80
CA VAL A 90 -13.14 11.88 -7.36
C VAL A 90 -13.96 13.10 -6.91
N GLU A 91 -14.50 13.01 -5.72
CA GLU A 91 -15.11 14.10 -4.95
C GLU A 91 -14.24 14.39 -3.73
N ILE A 92 -13.92 15.68 -3.53
CA ILE A 92 -13.05 16.17 -2.47
C ILE A 92 -13.82 17.18 -1.64
N GLY A 93 -14.13 16.83 -0.40
CA GLY A 93 -14.64 17.76 0.59
C GLY A 93 -13.53 18.72 1.02
N VAL A 94 -13.68 19.98 0.69
CA VAL A 94 -12.64 20.99 0.82
C VAL A 94 -12.74 21.70 2.15
N GLY A 95 -11.86 21.37 3.06
CA GLY A 95 -11.63 22.06 4.33
C GLY A 95 -12.84 22.15 5.28
N GLU A 96 -12.59 22.39 6.53
CA GLU A 96 -13.61 22.78 7.52
C GLU A 96 -13.80 24.32 7.58
N LEU A 97 -13.48 25.02 6.51
CA LEU A 97 -13.40 26.50 6.46
C LEU A 97 -14.76 27.20 6.40
N GLY A 98 -15.84 26.43 6.47
CA GLY A 98 -17.19 26.95 6.31
C GLY A 98 -17.58 27.23 4.86
N THR A 99 -18.85 27.57 4.64
CA THR A 99 -19.35 27.94 3.31
C THR A 99 -18.79 29.27 2.88
N PRO A 100 -18.25 29.38 1.64
CA PRO A 100 -17.89 30.66 1.10
C PRO A 100 -19.13 31.60 1.07
N ASP A 101 -18.97 32.83 1.54
CA ASP A 101 -20.05 33.82 1.52
C ASP A 101 -20.48 34.13 0.07
N GLY A 102 -21.76 33.85 -0.24
CA GLY A 102 -22.43 34.28 -1.47
C GLY A 102 -22.57 33.21 -2.56
N ASP A 103 -23.38 33.53 -3.55
CA ASP A 103 -23.84 32.62 -4.64
C ASP A 103 -22.76 32.13 -5.60
N ALA A 104 -21.55 32.67 -5.51
CA ALA A 104 -20.41 32.19 -6.28
C ALA A 104 -19.12 32.49 -5.53
N PRO A 105 -18.41 31.47 -5.01
CA PRO A 105 -17.12 31.65 -4.35
C PRO A 105 -16.08 32.36 -5.23
N PHE A 106 -16.33 32.42 -6.54
CA PHE A 106 -15.36 32.87 -7.54
C PHE A 106 -15.39 34.39 -7.82
N VAL A 107 -16.34 35.17 -7.29
CA VAL A 107 -16.50 36.59 -7.72
C VAL A 107 -15.84 37.58 -6.76
N ARG A 108 -15.88 37.32 -5.44
CA ARG A 108 -15.41 38.29 -4.44
C ARG A 108 -13.95 38.11 -4.00
N ASN A 109 -13.49 36.90 -3.87
CA ASN A 109 -12.17 36.57 -3.29
C ASN A 109 -11.27 35.85 -4.27
N LEU A 110 -11.53 35.96 -5.57
CA LEU A 110 -10.70 35.42 -6.63
C LEU A 110 -9.40 36.25 -6.72
N CYS A 111 -8.26 35.57 -6.48
CA CYS A 111 -6.95 36.21 -6.67
C CYS A 111 -6.64 36.36 -8.17
N TRP A 112 -6.72 35.23 -8.87
CA TRP A 112 -6.62 35.17 -10.35
C TRP A 112 -7.20 33.89 -10.89
N SER A 113 -7.54 33.89 -12.16
CA SER A 113 -7.92 32.69 -12.92
C SER A 113 -7.48 32.83 -14.35
N ASN A 114 -6.79 31.82 -14.85
CA ASN A 114 -6.42 31.70 -16.26
C ASN A 114 -6.71 30.28 -16.75
N LYS A 115 -6.21 29.89 -17.92
CA LYS A 115 -6.46 28.55 -18.49
C LYS A 115 -5.81 27.41 -17.71
N THR A 116 -4.74 27.67 -16.99
CA THR A 116 -3.88 26.68 -16.34
C THR A 116 -3.82 26.84 -14.83
N GLU A 117 -4.27 27.98 -14.30
CA GLU A 117 -4.16 28.29 -12.87
C GLU A 117 -5.42 28.96 -12.35
N PHE A 118 -5.75 28.60 -11.11
CA PHE A 118 -6.85 29.19 -10.34
C PHE A 118 -6.37 29.51 -8.93
N CYS A 119 -6.76 30.66 -8.41
CA CYS A 119 -6.47 31.07 -7.03
C CYS A 119 -7.71 31.67 -6.39
N TYR A 120 -7.99 31.24 -5.16
CA TYR A 120 -9.10 31.74 -4.36
C TYR A 120 -8.68 31.91 -2.88
N THR A 121 -9.12 32.99 -2.26
CA THR A 121 -8.79 33.31 -0.86
C THR A 121 -10.04 33.25 0.00
N TRP A 122 -10.07 32.39 1.03
CA TRP A 122 -11.12 32.33 2.05
C TRP A 122 -10.86 33.36 3.14
N ASP A 123 -11.66 34.43 3.20
CA ASP A 123 -11.68 35.45 4.27
C ASP A 123 -10.31 35.92 4.77
N ALA A 124 -9.32 36.00 3.90
CA ALA A 124 -7.93 36.27 4.25
C ALA A 124 -7.37 35.32 5.35
N VAL A 125 -7.90 34.10 5.45
CA VAL A 125 -7.44 33.05 6.36
C VAL A 125 -6.58 32.05 5.62
N VAL A 126 -7.02 31.63 4.43
CA VAL A 126 -6.38 30.57 3.62
C VAL A 126 -6.48 30.92 2.14
N GLU A 127 -5.46 30.60 1.39
CA GLU A 127 -5.42 30.66 -0.06
C GLU A 127 -5.33 29.26 -0.68
N LEU A 128 -6.24 28.95 -1.62
CA LEU A 128 -6.19 27.77 -2.46
C LEU A 128 -5.65 28.12 -3.84
N LYS A 129 -4.62 27.45 -4.26
CA LYS A 129 -4.11 27.47 -5.64
C LYS A 129 -4.31 26.12 -6.29
N ILE A 130 -4.85 26.10 -7.50
CA ILE A 130 -4.95 24.91 -8.33
C ILE A 130 -4.23 25.22 -9.63
N SER A 131 -3.22 24.46 -9.97
CA SER A 131 -2.52 24.54 -11.25
C SER A 131 -2.68 23.24 -12.02
N ALA A 132 -2.93 23.36 -13.33
CA ALA A 132 -2.98 22.21 -14.21
C ALA A 132 -1.58 21.90 -14.74
N GLU A 133 -1.13 20.66 -14.52
CA GLU A 133 0.11 20.11 -15.04
C GLU A 133 -0.23 19.07 -16.11
N TRP A 134 0.28 19.28 -17.32
CA TRP A 134 0.02 18.38 -18.44
C TRP A 134 1.22 17.44 -18.62
N PRO A 135 1.13 16.16 -18.20
CA PRO A 135 2.14 15.20 -18.57
C PRO A 135 2.14 14.96 -20.09
N ASP A 136 3.25 14.49 -20.62
CA ASP A 136 3.40 14.17 -22.06
C ASP A 136 2.49 13.02 -22.54
N ALA A 137 1.66 12.44 -21.65
CA ALA A 137 0.74 11.37 -21.98
C ALA A 137 -0.64 11.92 -22.41
N PRO A 138 -1.15 11.52 -23.57
CA PRO A 138 -2.38 12.10 -24.14
C PRO A 138 -3.66 11.82 -23.34
N ASP A 139 -3.65 10.79 -22.47
CA ASP A 139 -4.82 10.32 -21.72
C ASP A 139 -4.68 10.53 -20.19
N THR A 140 -3.74 11.36 -19.75
CA THR A 140 -3.52 11.63 -18.31
C THR A 140 -3.35 13.12 -18.09
N GLU A 141 -4.06 13.66 -17.11
CA GLU A 141 -3.98 15.06 -16.69
C GLU A 141 -3.76 15.13 -15.19
N CYS A 142 -2.92 16.08 -14.76
CA CYS A 142 -2.60 16.29 -13.37
C CYS A 142 -2.96 17.70 -12.91
N TYR A 143 -3.47 17.82 -11.70
CA TYR A 143 -3.83 19.06 -11.04
C TYR A 143 -3.09 19.14 -9.71
N ARG A 144 -2.28 20.18 -9.53
CA ARG A 144 -1.60 20.46 -8.27
C ARG A 144 -2.46 21.38 -7.43
N LEU A 145 -2.82 20.93 -6.23
CA LEU A 145 -3.55 21.71 -5.25
C LEU A 145 -2.60 22.13 -4.13
N SER A 146 -2.67 23.42 -3.78
CA SER A 146 -1.85 24.01 -2.72
C SER A 146 -2.71 24.90 -1.83
N TRP A 147 -2.85 24.51 -0.58
CA TRP A 147 -3.45 25.30 0.47
C TRP A 147 -2.39 26.03 1.26
N SER A 148 -2.41 27.35 1.23
CA SER A 148 -1.46 28.19 1.94
C SER A 148 -2.17 28.95 3.07
N PRO A 149 -1.85 28.73 4.35
CA PRO A 149 -2.44 29.48 5.44
C PRO A 149 -1.91 30.94 5.43
N LEU A 150 -2.82 31.88 5.49
CA LEU A 150 -2.51 33.32 5.57
C LEU A 150 -2.47 33.82 7.03
N ARG A 151 -2.97 33.02 7.96
CA ARG A 151 -2.95 33.26 9.41
C ARG A 151 -2.31 32.08 10.13
N CYS A 152 -1.76 32.35 11.31
CA CYS A 152 -1.24 31.28 12.19
C CYS A 152 -2.37 30.39 12.71
N GLN A 153 -2.04 29.12 13.01
CA GLN A 153 -2.94 28.18 13.68
C GLN A 153 -4.20 27.80 12.89
N VAL A 154 -4.08 27.66 11.58
CA VAL A 154 -5.15 27.14 10.73
C VAL A 154 -4.92 25.66 10.46
N ASP A 155 -5.91 24.83 10.75
CA ASP A 155 -5.95 23.43 10.31
C ASP A 155 -6.36 23.37 8.84
N LEU A 156 -5.60 22.67 8.03
CA LEU A 156 -5.90 22.43 6.62
C LEU A 156 -6.24 20.94 6.44
N GLN A 157 -7.43 20.68 5.91
CA GLN A 157 -7.89 19.30 5.73
C GLN A 157 -8.72 19.18 4.46
N ASP A 158 -8.39 18.18 3.63
CA ASP A 158 -9.22 17.75 2.50
C ASP A 158 -9.59 16.28 2.67
N CYS A 159 -10.86 15.96 2.39
CA CYS A 159 -11.40 14.62 2.54
C CYS A 159 -11.86 14.06 1.20
N PHE A 160 -11.39 12.88 0.87
CA PHE A 160 -11.68 12.17 -0.37
C PHE A 160 -12.80 11.17 -0.13
N SER A 161 -13.85 11.25 -0.94
CA SER A 161 -14.96 10.30 -0.87
C SER A 161 -14.51 8.90 -1.26
N MET A 162 -14.93 7.90 -0.47
CA MET A 162 -14.77 6.49 -0.76
C MET A 162 -16.07 5.87 -1.32
N ALA A 163 -17.12 6.67 -1.47
CA ALA A 163 -18.37 6.23 -2.10
C ALA A 163 -18.13 5.98 -3.59
N ASN A 164 -18.45 4.76 -4.05
CA ASN A 164 -18.28 4.33 -5.44
C ASN A 164 -16.83 4.35 -5.97
N VAL A 165 -15.84 4.49 -5.10
CA VAL A 165 -14.42 4.42 -5.45
C VAL A 165 -13.72 3.47 -4.50
N SER A 166 -13.08 2.46 -5.04
CA SER A 166 -12.16 1.59 -4.29
C SER A 166 -10.79 2.24 -4.27
N TRP A 167 -10.26 2.48 -3.06
CA TRP A 167 -8.97 3.13 -2.88
C TRP A 167 -7.88 2.13 -2.47
N TYR A 168 -6.67 2.35 -2.96
CA TYR A 168 -5.49 1.52 -2.73
C TYR A 168 -4.30 2.41 -2.38
N GLY A 169 -3.25 1.83 -1.80
CA GLY A 169 -2.01 2.55 -1.47
C GLY A 169 -2.01 3.15 -0.07
N GLY A 170 -1.20 4.18 0.16
CA GLY A 170 -0.98 4.79 1.47
C GLY A 170 -0.02 3.99 2.34
N ALA A 171 -0.46 3.49 3.48
CA ALA A 171 0.37 2.80 4.46
C ALA A 171 -0.08 1.37 4.72
N ALA A 172 0.86 0.48 5.02
CA ALA A 172 0.56 -0.83 5.54
C ALA A 172 -0.12 -0.72 6.91
N LEU A 173 -1.10 -1.57 7.18
CA LEU A 173 -1.87 -1.63 8.42
C LEU A 173 -1.68 -2.99 9.09
N ARG A 174 -1.97 -3.07 10.40
CA ARG A 174 -1.93 -4.34 11.12
C ARG A 174 -2.96 -5.34 10.59
N ALA A 175 -4.19 -4.88 10.37
CA ALA A 175 -5.23 -5.63 9.67
C ALA A 175 -5.37 -5.03 8.27
N GLN A 176 -4.62 -5.56 7.32
CA GLN A 176 -4.61 -5.03 5.97
C GLN A 176 -5.86 -5.46 5.22
N SER A 177 -6.57 -4.50 4.63
CA SER A 177 -7.68 -4.73 3.72
C SER A 177 -7.32 -4.31 2.29
N TRP A 178 -8.04 -4.86 1.33
CA TRP A 178 -7.96 -4.50 -0.06
C TRP A 178 -9.38 -4.48 -0.67
N PRO A 179 -9.88 -3.32 -1.11
CA PRO A 179 -9.30 -1.97 -1.02
C PRO A 179 -9.16 -1.47 0.44
N ILE A 180 -8.49 -0.33 0.62
CA ILE A 180 -8.30 0.29 1.95
C ILE A 180 -9.57 0.95 2.51
N ASN A 181 -10.69 0.91 1.79
CA ASN A 181 -11.98 1.48 2.18
C ASN A 181 -12.52 0.94 3.52
N ALA A 182 -12.10 -0.28 3.91
CA ALA A 182 -12.46 -0.87 5.19
C ALA A 182 -11.56 -0.42 6.35
N ALA A 183 -10.51 0.37 6.08
CA ALA A 183 -9.64 0.89 7.12
C ALA A 183 -10.42 1.83 8.05
N ASN A 184 -10.19 1.68 9.35
CA ASN A 184 -10.76 2.55 10.38
C ASN A 184 -9.63 3.03 11.28
N THR A 185 -9.01 4.12 10.89
CA THR A 185 -7.85 4.69 11.58
C THR A 185 -8.16 6.13 11.95
N THR A 186 -8.01 6.48 13.22
CA THR A 186 -8.17 7.87 13.67
C THR A 186 -7.15 8.79 13.01
N MET A 187 -7.49 10.07 12.88
CA MET A 187 -6.56 11.08 12.35
C MET A 187 -5.27 11.10 13.18
N GLN A 188 -4.15 10.78 12.56
CA GLN A 188 -2.85 10.67 13.23
C GLN A 188 -1.71 10.99 12.25
N PRO A 189 -0.49 11.28 12.74
CA PRO A 189 0.67 11.51 11.89
C PRO A 189 0.88 10.35 10.90
N PHE A 190 1.09 10.70 9.63
CA PHE A 190 1.30 9.72 8.57
C PHE A 190 2.79 9.37 8.49
N THR A 191 3.25 8.64 9.49
CA THR A 191 4.65 8.21 9.69
C THR A 191 4.69 6.72 10.00
N VAL A 192 5.80 6.07 9.64
CA VAL A 192 5.99 4.64 9.90
C VAL A 192 6.14 4.36 11.38
N SER A 193 5.33 3.46 11.90
CA SER A 193 5.28 3.02 13.29
C SER A 193 5.58 1.53 13.43
N ASN A 194 6.04 1.13 14.59
CA ASN A 194 6.14 -0.28 14.95
C ASN A 194 4.75 -0.84 15.32
N LEU A 195 4.12 -1.60 14.43
CA LEU A 195 2.77 -2.13 14.63
C LEU A 195 2.65 -3.13 15.79
N ARG A 196 3.75 -3.65 16.31
CA ARG A 196 3.76 -4.48 17.52
C ARG A 196 3.52 -3.64 18.77
N GLU A 197 4.13 -2.45 18.82
CA GLU A 197 4.02 -1.52 19.95
C GLU A 197 2.83 -0.56 19.78
N GLN A 198 2.52 -0.20 18.55
CA GLN A 198 1.44 0.72 18.16
C GLN A 198 0.49 0.06 17.14
N PRO A 199 -0.42 -0.81 17.58
CA PRO A 199 -1.28 -1.59 16.67
C PRO A 199 -2.21 -0.74 15.79
N ALA A 200 -2.55 0.47 16.20
CA ALA A 200 -3.38 1.42 15.46
C ALA A 200 -2.56 2.38 14.57
N GLY A 201 -1.22 2.28 14.60
CA GLY A 201 -0.33 3.10 13.79
C GLY A 201 -0.28 2.65 12.34
N TYR A 202 0.50 3.39 11.55
CA TYR A 202 0.85 3.03 10.18
C TYR A 202 2.09 2.15 10.17
N GLY A 203 2.09 1.11 9.34
CA GLY A 203 3.07 0.03 9.37
C GLY A 203 4.37 0.30 8.66
N SER A 204 5.10 -0.78 8.43
CA SER A 204 6.47 -0.75 7.96
C SER A 204 6.66 -0.14 6.57
N VAL A 205 5.65 -0.20 5.70
CA VAL A 205 5.66 0.47 4.39
C VAL A 205 4.64 1.58 4.39
N LEU A 206 5.09 2.75 3.94
CA LEU A 206 4.26 3.93 3.81
C LEU A 206 4.73 4.75 2.62
N GLU A 207 3.80 5.03 1.70
CA GLU A 207 4.01 5.98 0.61
C GLU A 207 2.87 6.99 0.57
N ARG A 208 3.20 8.23 0.25
CA ARG A 208 2.25 9.33 0.13
C ARG A 208 1.49 9.29 -1.19
N TYR A 209 1.06 8.09 -1.56
CA TYR A 209 0.42 7.75 -2.81
C TYR A 209 -0.86 6.95 -2.58
N PHE A 210 -1.98 7.46 -3.11
CA PHE A 210 -3.28 6.79 -3.07
C PHE A 210 -3.82 6.67 -4.49
N LEU A 211 -4.39 5.51 -4.82
CA LEU A 211 -4.90 5.18 -6.15
C LEU A 211 -6.39 4.81 -6.05
N GLY A 212 -7.24 5.46 -6.83
CA GLY A 212 -8.67 5.15 -6.92
C GLY A 212 -9.00 4.32 -8.14
N SER A 213 -9.94 3.37 -7.99
CA SER A 213 -10.42 2.48 -9.06
C SER A 213 -11.01 3.22 -10.27
N THR A 214 -11.46 4.44 -10.09
CA THR A 214 -11.99 5.31 -11.13
C THR A 214 -10.92 5.85 -12.09
N GLY A 215 -9.63 5.67 -11.78
CA GLY A 215 -8.51 6.21 -12.55
C GLY A 215 -8.00 7.54 -11.99
N VAL A 216 -7.98 7.70 -10.67
CA VAL A 216 -7.41 8.86 -9.98
C VAL A 216 -6.22 8.44 -9.12
N ALA A 217 -5.16 9.23 -9.12
CA ALA A 217 -4.02 9.09 -8.23
C ALA A 217 -3.80 10.37 -7.44
N VAL A 218 -3.54 10.24 -6.13
CA VAL A 218 -3.24 11.34 -5.22
C VAL A 218 -1.81 11.18 -4.72
N LEU A 219 -0.98 12.20 -4.93
CA LEU A 219 0.41 12.25 -4.49
C LEU A 219 0.59 13.43 -3.55
N VAL A 220 0.89 13.18 -2.29
CA VAL A 220 1.13 14.23 -1.31
C VAL A 220 2.61 14.58 -1.26
N ASP A 221 2.93 15.88 -1.28
CA ASP A 221 4.30 16.37 -1.27
C ASP A 221 5.05 15.86 -0.02
N PRO A 222 6.33 15.50 -0.14
CA PRO A 222 7.11 14.90 0.96
C PRO A 222 7.36 15.88 2.13
N GLU A 223 7.33 17.18 1.87
CA GLU A 223 7.59 18.21 2.90
C GLU A 223 6.36 18.53 3.76
N VAL A 224 5.17 18.07 3.40
CA VAL A 224 3.93 18.30 4.15
C VAL A 224 3.97 17.53 5.47
N PRO A 225 3.71 18.17 6.64
CA PRO A 225 3.55 17.48 7.92
C PRO A 225 2.19 16.76 7.96
N LEU A 226 2.11 15.65 7.21
CA LEU A 226 0.88 14.98 6.88
C LEU A 226 0.32 14.18 8.05
N HIS A 227 -0.97 14.37 8.32
CA HIS A 227 -1.81 13.46 9.08
C HIS A 227 -2.84 12.84 8.15
N VAL A 228 -3.14 11.57 8.35
CA VAL A 228 -4.18 10.86 7.62
C VAL A 228 -5.12 10.18 8.60
N GLY A 229 -6.39 10.10 8.24
CA GLY A 229 -7.41 9.39 8.99
C GLY A 229 -8.50 8.87 8.06
N PHE A 230 -9.14 7.79 8.47
CA PHE A 230 -10.29 7.19 7.80
C PHE A 230 -11.49 7.34 8.72
N ASP A 231 -12.55 7.96 8.21
CA ASP A 231 -13.72 8.24 9.05
C ASP A 231 -14.92 7.34 8.73
N SER A 232 -15.88 7.31 9.65
CA SER A 232 -17.12 6.54 9.49
C SER A 232 -18.05 7.05 8.38
N ARG A 233 -17.76 8.22 7.78
CA ARG A 233 -18.51 8.79 6.64
C ARG A 233 -18.05 8.26 5.29
N GLN A 234 -17.24 7.20 5.29
CA GLN A 234 -16.62 6.67 4.08
C GLN A 234 -15.77 7.72 3.35
N GLN A 235 -14.87 8.34 4.09
CA GLN A 235 -13.90 9.29 3.58
C GLN A 235 -12.53 9.02 4.18
N PHE A 236 -11.47 9.23 3.40
CA PHE A 236 -10.15 9.41 3.98
C PHE A 236 -9.73 10.87 3.85
N CYS A 237 -9.09 11.38 4.88
CA CYS A 237 -8.75 12.79 4.97
C CYS A 237 -7.24 12.98 5.08
N LEU A 238 -6.74 13.98 4.34
CA LEU A 238 -5.39 14.51 4.44
C LEU A 238 -5.44 15.78 5.27
N ARG A 239 -4.62 15.88 6.30
CA ARG A 239 -4.60 17.04 7.19
C ARG A 239 -3.19 17.52 7.44
N THR A 240 -3.02 18.85 7.44
CA THR A 240 -1.84 19.52 7.99
C THR A 240 -2.28 20.23 9.27
N PRO A 241 -1.78 19.81 10.46
CA PRO A 241 -2.23 20.37 11.73
C PRO A 241 -1.75 21.81 11.90
N ALA A 242 -2.52 22.60 12.64
CA ALA A 242 -2.12 23.94 13.03
C ALA A 242 -0.78 23.92 13.78
N SER A 243 0.19 24.66 13.29
CA SER A 243 1.51 24.77 13.89
C SER A 243 1.97 26.23 13.94
N ALA A 244 3.01 26.51 14.76
CA ALA A 244 3.62 27.84 14.80
C ALA A 244 4.32 28.17 13.47
N GLU A 245 4.85 27.18 12.77
CA GLU A 245 5.34 27.27 11.41
C GLU A 245 4.22 26.95 10.44
N GLN A 246 3.76 27.94 9.70
CA GLN A 246 2.69 27.79 8.72
C GLN A 246 3.17 26.90 7.57
N GLN A 247 2.63 25.68 7.53
CA GLN A 247 2.97 24.73 6.46
C GLN A 247 1.78 24.54 5.53
N PRO A 248 1.98 24.62 4.22
CA PRO A 248 0.94 24.37 3.26
C PRO A 248 0.54 22.88 3.23
N LEU A 249 -0.72 22.60 2.89
CA LEU A 249 -1.15 21.28 2.45
C LEU A 249 -1.03 21.25 0.93
N GLN A 250 -0.12 20.43 0.39
CA GLN A 250 0.15 20.35 -1.05
C GLN A 250 0.09 18.90 -1.53
N TYR A 251 -0.64 18.69 -2.62
CA TYR A 251 -0.71 17.40 -3.28
C TYR A 251 -1.06 17.56 -4.76
N THR A 252 -0.70 16.53 -5.54
CA THR A 252 -1.02 16.45 -6.97
C THR A 252 -2.05 15.35 -7.20
N LEU A 253 -3.08 15.66 -7.96
CA LEU A 253 -4.10 14.74 -8.43
C LEU A 253 -3.88 14.46 -9.90
N CYS A 254 -3.63 13.21 -10.25
CA CYS A 254 -3.58 12.79 -11.66
C CYS A 254 -4.79 11.93 -11.97
N VAL A 255 -5.40 12.17 -13.12
CA VAL A 255 -6.53 11.38 -13.63
C VAL A 255 -6.20 10.78 -14.99
N GLY A 256 -6.64 9.55 -15.20
CA GLY A 256 -6.43 8.83 -16.45
C GLY A 256 -7.62 7.94 -16.77
N ARG A 257 -7.53 7.17 -17.85
CA ARG A 257 -8.63 6.32 -18.34
C ARG A 257 -9.12 5.34 -17.26
N ASN A 258 -8.20 4.72 -16.53
CA ASN A 258 -8.45 3.75 -15.45
C ASN A 258 -7.29 3.70 -14.47
N ALA A 259 -7.44 2.94 -13.38
CA ALA A 259 -6.43 2.82 -12.33
C ALA A 259 -5.06 2.35 -12.85
N LYS A 260 -5.03 1.37 -13.77
CA LYS A 260 -3.78 0.87 -14.36
C LYS A 260 -3.03 1.95 -15.13
N SER A 261 -3.74 2.66 -16.02
CA SER A 261 -3.12 3.69 -16.88
C SER A 261 -2.55 4.85 -16.06
N VAL A 262 -3.31 5.35 -15.08
CA VAL A 262 -2.82 6.45 -14.23
C VAL A 262 -1.67 6.00 -13.33
N HIS A 263 -1.71 4.78 -12.79
CA HIS A 263 -0.62 4.24 -11.99
C HIS A 263 0.69 4.13 -12.78
N GLN A 264 0.63 3.59 -14.00
CA GLN A 264 1.81 3.46 -14.86
C GLN A 264 2.39 4.81 -15.26
N GLU A 265 1.53 5.79 -15.54
CA GLU A 265 1.98 7.13 -15.91
C GLU A 265 2.65 7.86 -14.74
N VAL A 266 2.00 7.85 -13.57
CA VAL A 266 2.56 8.42 -12.34
C VAL A 266 3.87 7.73 -11.96
N GLY A 267 3.91 6.40 -12.05
CA GLY A 267 5.12 5.62 -11.82
C GLY A 267 6.28 6.05 -12.75
N ARG A 268 5.98 6.29 -14.03
CA ARG A 268 6.97 6.75 -15.01
C ARG A 268 7.53 8.13 -14.67
N GLN A 269 6.68 9.06 -14.24
CA GLN A 269 7.09 10.42 -13.85
C GLN A 269 7.92 10.45 -12.56
N LEU A 270 7.55 9.65 -11.56
CA LEU A 270 8.27 9.54 -10.28
C LEU A 270 9.63 8.86 -10.43
N SER A 271 9.87 8.12 -11.51
CA SER A 271 11.09 7.35 -11.73
C SER A 271 12.16 8.11 -12.48
N ALA A 272 12.63 9.21 -11.89
CA ALA A 272 13.84 9.89 -12.38
C ALA A 272 15.11 9.01 -12.28
N HIS A 273 15.07 7.90 -11.53
CA HIS A 273 16.22 7.03 -11.28
C HIS A 273 16.10 5.69 -12.02
N LYS A 274 17.17 5.29 -12.68
CA LYS A 274 17.29 3.96 -13.27
C LYS A 274 17.19 2.92 -12.16
N ARG A 275 16.16 2.07 -12.20
CA ARG A 275 15.99 0.99 -11.22
C ARG A 275 16.99 -0.12 -11.46
N THR A 276 17.59 -0.60 -10.38
CA THR A 276 18.45 -1.77 -10.35
C THR A 276 17.74 -2.88 -9.59
N LEU A 277 17.97 -4.12 -9.98
CA LEU A 277 17.42 -5.27 -9.26
C LEU A 277 18.32 -5.60 -8.07
N PRO A 278 17.75 -6.06 -6.94
CA PRO A 278 18.53 -6.67 -5.87
C PRO A 278 19.11 -8.02 -6.32
N ASN A 279 19.99 -8.62 -5.53
CA ASN A 279 20.43 -9.98 -5.76
C ASN A 279 19.25 -10.95 -5.58
N LEU A 280 18.86 -11.63 -6.66
CA LEU A 280 17.72 -12.54 -6.68
C LEU A 280 18.04 -13.96 -6.19
N ASP A 281 19.28 -14.28 -5.83
CA ASP A 281 19.64 -15.60 -5.30
C ASP A 281 18.91 -15.94 -4.01
N ILE A 282 18.57 -14.91 -3.22
CA ILE A 282 17.74 -15.05 -2.00
C ILE A 282 16.39 -15.72 -2.25
N LEU A 283 15.80 -15.59 -3.44
CA LEU A 283 14.53 -16.22 -3.81
C LEU A 283 14.58 -17.74 -3.71
N ARG A 284 15.75 -18.35 -3.83
CA ARG A 284 15.94 -19.80 -3.82
C ARG A 284 16.10 -20.41 -2.44
N LEU A 285 16.29 -19.55 -1.41
CA LEU A 285 16.66 -19.98 -0.08
C LEU A 285 15.49 -19.78 0.92
N PRO A 286 14.95 -20.86 1.50
CA PRO A 286 14.00 -20.70 2.60
C PRO A 286 14.69 -20.13 3.84
N PHE A 287 13.99 -19.24 4.54
CA PHE A 287 14.45 -18.65 5.81
C PHE A 287 13.82 -19.40 6.98
N TRP A 288 14.67 -19.89 7.88
CA TRP A 288 14.27 -20.62 9.08
C TRP A 288 14.58 -19.77 10.30
N LYS A 289 13.57 -19.21 10.96
CA LYS A 289 13.77 -18.50 12.22
C LYS A 289 14.16 -19.54 13.29
N LEU A 290 15.24 -19.27 14.02
CA LEU A 290 15.67 -20.17 15.08
C LEU A 290 14.66 -20.11 16.24
N PRO A 291 13.99 -21.22 16.59
CA PRO A 291 12.84 -21.21 17.49
C PRO A 291 13.21 -21.23 18.98
N VAL A 292 14.35 -20.68 19.38
CA VAL A 292 14.86 -20.82 20.75
C VAL A 292 15.37 -19.49 21.28
N ASN A 293 14.92 -19.12 22.47
CA ASN A 293 15.55 -18.07 23.27
C ASN A 293 16.64 -18.68 24.14
N VAL A 294 17.87 -18.31 23.87
CA VAL A 294 19.04 -18.80 24.60
C VAL A 294 19.73 -17.64 25.31
N ASP A 295 20.38 -17.93 26.42
CA ASP A 295 21.03 -16.98 27.32
C ASP A 295 22.58 -16.97 27.19
N SER A 296 23.12 -17.80 26.29
CA SER A 296 24.56 -17.88 26.08
C SER A 296 24.95 -18.33 24.68
N ALA A 297 26.08 -17.84 24.17
CA ALA A 297 26.61 -18.20 22.85
C ALA A 297 26.84 -19.72 22.68
N VAL A 298 27.25 -20.42 23.74
CA VAL A 298 27.49 -21.88 23.72
C VAL A 298 26.17 -22.66 23.53
N LYS A 299 25.11 -22.22 24.20
CA LYS A 299 23.79 -22.83 24.01
C LYS A 299 23.26 -22.54 22.60
N LEU A 300 23.43 -21.30 22.13
CA LEU A 300 23.03 -20.88 20.78
C LEU A 300 23.69 -21.75 19.71
N GLU A 301 24.99 -21.98 19.79
CA GLU A 301 25.73 -22.82 18.85
C GLU A 301 25.21 -24.26 18.85
N ARG A 302 24.93 -24.82 20.03
CA ARG A 302 24.35 -26.17 20.16
C ARG A 302 22.99 -26.26 19.48
N GLU A 303 22.13 -25.26 19.70
CA GLU A 303 20.82 -25.19 19.09
C GLU A 303 20.90 -25.02 17.57
N LEU A 304 21.78 -24.16 17.06
CA LEU A 304 22.02 -24.02 15.63
C LEU A 304 22.41 -25.33 14.97
N ARG A 305 23.35 -26.07 15.58
CA ARG A 305 23.79 -27.38 15.11
C ARG A 305 22.66 -28.41 15.13
N THR A 306 21.91 -28.45 16.22
CA THR A 306 20.75 -29.35 16.38
C THR A 306 19.69 -29.06 15.34
N PHE A 307 19.38 -27.78 15.13
CA PHE A 307 18.38 -27.33 14.18
C PHE A 307 18.81 -27.64 12.72
N SER A 308 20.03 -27.32 12.34
CA SER A 308 20.58 -27.63 11.02
C SER A 308 20.55 -29.15 10.74
N ASN A 309 20.92 -29.98 11.72
CA ASN A 309 20.83 -31.42 11.58
C ASN A 309 19.39 -31.95 11.42
N ARG A 310 18.41 -31.30 12.06
CA ARG A 310 16.98 -31.64 11.89
C ARG A 310 16.51 -31.28 10.48
N LEU A 311 16.85 -30.09 9.94
CA LEU A 311 16.53 -29.70 8.58
C LEU A 311 17.05 -30.72 7.56
N LYS A 312 18.33 -31.13 7.70
CA LYS A 312 18.95 -32.18 6.86
C LYS A 312 18.24 -33.53 6.97
N ARG A 313 17.88 -33.94 8.20
CA ARG A 313 17.16 -35.21 8.43
C ARG A 313 15.78 -35.24 7.77
N HIS A 314 15.07 -34.11 7.76
CA HIS A 314 13.77 -34.00 7.12
C HIS A 314 13.83 -33.64 5.64
N HIS A 315 15.02 -33.56 5.04
CA HIS A 315 15.22 -33.21 3.62
C HIS A 315 14.53 -31.91 3.20
N LEU A 316 14.60 -30.88 4.06
CA LEU A 316 13.99 -29.57 3.80
C LEU A 316 14.92 -28.59 3.06
N GLY A 317 16.01 -29.11 2.51
CA GLY A 317 16.96 -28.35 1.72
C GLY A 317 17.95 -27.51 2.53
N GLU A 318 18.83 -26.85 1.83
CA GLU A 318 19.69 -25.81 2.39
C GLU A 318 18.89 -24.49 2.44
N GLY A 319 19.00 -23.77 3.55
CA GLY A 319 18.32 -22.50 3.75
C GLY A 319 19.10 -21.61 4.69
N VAL A 320 18.59 -20.42 4.93
CA VAL A 320 19.19 -19.42 5.83
C VAL A 320 18.58 -19.57 7.23
N ILE A 321 19.42 -19.73 8.26
CA ILE A 321 18.95 -19.72 9.65
C ILE A 321 18.98 -18.29 10.16
N ALA A 322 17.80 -17.73 10.46
CA ALA A 322 17.63 -16.35 10.86
C ALA A 322 17.76 -16.20 12.37
N LEU A 323 18.73 -15.38 12.80
CA LEU A 323 18.97 -15.01 14.18
C LEU A 323 18.27 -13.70 14.51
N ASN A 324 17.55 -13.66 15.63
CA ASN A 324 17.00 -12.41 16.15
C ASN A 324 18.11 -11.52 16.74
N GLU A 325 17.78 -10.27 17.07
CA GLU A 325 18.72 -9.29 17.59
C GLU A 325 19.40 -9.76 18.90
N HIS A 326 18.64 -10.41 19.80
CA HIS A 326 19.19 -10.95 21.04
C HIS A 326 20.22 -12.06 20.78
N SER A 327 19.93 -13.02 19.91
CA SER A 327 20.88 -14.06 19.54
C SER A 327 22.13 -13.49 18.84
N THR A 328 21.92 -12.46 18.02
CA THR A 328 23.03 -11.74 17.37
C THR A 328 23.93 -11.06 18.40
N SER A 329 23.37 -10.39 19.42
CA SER A 329 24.15 -9.72 20.48
C SER A 329 24.99 -10.71 21.29
N LEU A 330 24.45 -11.89 21.60
CA LEU A 330 25.20 -12.95 22.28
C LEU A 330 26.46 -13.38 21.50
N LEU A 331 26.41 -13.36 20.17
CA LEU A 331 27.57 -13.66 19.32
C LEU A 331 28.51 -12.46 19.17
N ALA A 332 27.99 -11.25 19.29
CA ALA A 332 28.78 -10.01 19.18
C ALA A 332 29.60 -9.72 20.44
N ASP A 333 29.05 -9.99 21.64
CA ASP A 333 29.66 -9.57 22.94
C ASP A 333 30.83 -10.43 23.42
N THR A 334 31.22 -11.48 22.70
CA THR A 334 32.24 -12.44 23.17
C THR A 334 33.67 -11.91 23.12
N ASP A 335 33.93 -10.66 22.72
CA ASP A 335 35.30 -10.18 22.47
C ASP A 335 36.01 -9.51 23.64
N HIS A 336 35.38 -9.13 24.74
CA HIS A 336 36.09 -8.31 25.71
C HIS A 336 36.02 -8.64 27.21
N ASP A 337 35.31 -9.69 27.65
CA ASP A 337 35.29 -10.05 29.07
C ASP A 337 35.14 -11.54 29.34
N SER A 338 36.12 -12.34 28.96
CA SER A 338 36.20 -13.64 29.62
C SER A 338 37.20 -13.54 30.78
N LEU A 339 36.67 -13.48 31.99
CA LEU A 339 37.27 -14.01 33.20
C LEU A 339 37.64 -15.52 33.04
N TYR A 340 37.41 -16.10 31.89
CA TYR A 340 37.60 -17.49 31.53
C TYR A 340 38.93 -17.71 30.83
N GLY A 341 39.68 -18.70 31.31
CA GLY A 341 41.05 -18.98 30.89
C GLY A 341 41.24 -19.40 29.43
N LYS A 342 42.50 -19.45 28.99
CA LYS A 342 42.94 -19.76 27.62
C LYS A 342 42.30 -21.03 26.98
N LYS A 343 41.81 -21.97 27.75
CA LYS A 343 41.12 -23.18 27.25
C LYS A 343 39.74 -22.90 26.66
N GLU A 344 38.99 -21.99 27.23
CA GLU A 344 37.68 -21.60 26.73
C GLU A 344 37.77 -20.73 25.49
N ARG A 345 38.78 -19.85 25.38
CA ARG A 345 39.05 -19.08 24.15
C ARG A 345 39.28 -19.97 22.93
N LYS A 346 40.04 -21.07 23.09
CA LYS A 346 40.26 -22.05 21.99
C LYS A 346 38.96 -22.82 21.65
N ARG A 347 38.10 -23.10 22.65
CA ARG A 347 36.82 -23.76 22.41
C ARG A 347 35.84 -22.82 21.72
N GLN A 348 35.71 -21.57 22.16
CA GLN A 348 34.90 -20.54 21.50
C GLN A 348 35.35 -20.26 20.06
N ALA A 349 36.67 -20.19 19.79
CA ALA A 349 37.17 -20.02 18.43
C ALA A 349 36.88 -21.22 17.53
N ARG A 350 36.86 -22.45 18.07
CA ARG A 350 36.44 -23.67 17.34
C ARG A 350 34.94 -23.67 17.06
N ASP A 351 34.16 -23.18 17.98
CA ASP A 351 32.71 -23.17 17.93
C ASP A 351 32.20 -22.17 16.88
N LEU A 352 32.78 -20.97 16.81
CA LEU A 352 32.49 -19.98 15.77
C LEU A 352 32.88 -20.45 14.35
N SER A 353 33.87 -21.34 14.22
CA SER A 353 34.23 -21.93 12.91
C SER A 353 33.13 -22.77 12.31
N LEU A 354 32.27 -23.37 13.15
CA LEU A 354 31.10 -24.14 12.68
C LEU A 354 29.95 -23.24 12.27
N ILE A 355 29.78 -22.09 12.92
CA ILE A 355 28.78 -21.08 12.51
C ILE A 355 29.08 -20.57 11.11
N LYS A 356 30.36 -20.37 10.77
CA LYS A 356 30.80 -19.96 9.42
C LYS A 356 30.45 -20.97 8.31
N LEU A 357 30.13 -22.20 8.67
CA LEU A 357 29.70 -23.23 7.70
C LEU A 357 28.19 -23.27 7.51
N LEU A 358 27.44 -22.46 8.25
CA LEU A 358 25.98 -22.35 8.14
C LEU A 358 25.62 -21.05 7.44
N ASN A 359 24.64 -21.11 6.58
CA ASN A 359 24.04 -19.91 6.01
C ASN A 359 23.20 -19.26 7.10
N ILE A 360 23.69 -18.16 7.68
CA ILE A 360 22.97 -17.42 8.73
C ILE A 360 22.64 -16.00 8.30
N SER A 361 21.50 -15.52 8.75
CA SER A 361 21.20 -14.09 8.76
C SER A 361 21.18 -13.57 10.19
N VAL A 362 21.69 -12.36 10.37
CA VAL A 362 21.71 -11.66 11.66
C VAL A 362 20.76 -10.48 11.63
N THR A 363 20.19 -10.16 12.78
CA THR A 363 19.34 -8.97 12.92
C THR A 363 20.10 -7.93 13.72
N LEU A 364 20.18 -6.71 13.16
CA LEU A 364 20.80 -5.54 13.76
C LEU A 364 19.81 -4.38 13.78
N SER A 365 20.00 -3.44 14.70
CA SER A 365 19.24 -2.20 14.76
C SER A 365 20.17 -0.99 14.96
N PRO A 366 19.72 0.22 14.58
CA PRO A 366 20.44 1.45 14.86
C PRO A 366 20.34 1.88 16.34
N PHE A 367 19.76 1.04 17.19
CA PHE A 367 19.61 1.33 18.61
C PHE A 367 20.71 0.68 19.42
N LEU A 368 21.15 1.39 20.45
CA LEU A 368 22.14 0.89 21.39
C LEU A 368 21.66 1.13 22.82
N SER A 369 21.68 0.07 23.65
CA SER A 369 21.29 0.18 25.06
C SER A 369 22.21 1.17 25.79
N ILE A 370 21.62 2.02 26.63
CA ILE A 370 22.37 2.98 27.47
C ILE A 370 23.30 2.29 28.47
N ASN A 371 23.03 1.01 28.77
CA ASN A 371 23.87 0.20 29.67
C ASN A 371 24.99 -0.53 28.91
N SER A 372 25.04 -0.40 27.57
CA SER A 372 26.10 -1.06 26.80
C SER A 372 27.45 -0.38 26.99
N ARG A 373 28.52 -1.19 26.99
CA ARG A 373 29.89 -0.68 27.06
C ARG A 373 30.22 0.22 25.86
N GLN A 374 29.66 -0.08 24.70
CA GLN A 374 29.88 0.70 23.48
C GLN A 374 29.32 2.12 23.62
N PHE A 375 28.13 2.27 24.21
CA PHE A 375 27.55 3.59 24.48
C PHE A 375 28.41 4.36 25.51
N LEU A 376 28.80 3.71 26.61
CA LEU A 376 29.64 4.33 27.64
C LEU A 376 31.01 4.74 27.10
N ALA A 377 31.61 3.91 26.23
CA ALA A 377 32.86 4.26 25.55
C ALA A 377 32.69 5.48 24.63
N SER A 378 31.60 5.57 23.89
CA SER A 378 31.32 6.71 23.01
C SER A 378 31.24 8.03 23.77
N LEU A 379 30.69 8.03 24.99
CA LEU A 379 30.66 9.20 25.87
C LEU A 379 32.09 9.58 26.40
N GLN A 380 32.93 8.59 26.63
CA GLN A 380 34.33 8.83 27.08
C GLN A 380 35.22 9.31 25.93
N GLU A 381 34.99 8.83 24.72
CA GLU A 381 35.73 9.18 23.51
C GLU A 381 35.29 10.52 22.91
N GLY A 382 34.22 11.14 23.41
CA GLY A 382 33.67 12.40 22.90
C GLY A 382 32.96 12.27 21.57
N THR A 383 32.34 11.10 21.32
CA THR A 383 31.57 10.79 20.09
C THR A 383 30.06 10.81 20.33
N GLU A 384 29.58 11.68 21.23
CA GLU A 384 28.19 11.84 21.59
C GLU A 384 27.31 12.22 20.36
N GLU A 385 27.91 12.90 19.37
CA GLU A 385 27.29 13.29 18.10
C GLU A 385 26.93 12.11 17.17
N TYR A 386 27.41 10.90 17.52
CA TYR A 386 27.00 9.67 16.81
C TYR A 386 25.56 9.28 17.13
N TRP A 387 24.95 9.87 18.15
CA TRP A 387 23.60 9.59 18.58
C TRP A 387 22.67 10.74 18.23
N LEU A 388 21.40 10.44 17.95
CA LEU A 388 20.37 11.47 17.85
C LEU A 388 20.35 12.27 19.16
N SER A 389 20.29 13.58 19.06
CA SER A 389 20.39 14.47 20.22
C SER A 389 19.20 15.42 20.30
N LEU A 390 18.90 15.86 21.52
CA LEU A 390 18.00 16.97 21.76
C LEU A 390 18.63 18.27 21.21
N SER A 391 17.79 19.21 20.81
CA SER A 391 18.22 20.53 20.35
C SER A 391 18.96 21.35 21.41
N ALA A 392 18.81 20.97 22.70
CA ALA A 392 19.55 21.58 23.83
C ALA A 392 20.94 20.96 23.96
N ALA A 393 21.95 21.80 24.00
CA ALA A 393 23.32 21.39 24.30
C ALA A 393 23.70 21.72 25.76
N LEU A 394 24.26 20.76 26.46
CA LEU A 394 24.79 20.99 27.79
C LEU A 394 26.29 21.31 27.69
N ARG A 395 26.69 22.53 28.07
CA ARG A 395 28.09 23.00 28.00
C ARG A 395 28.74 22.82 26.60
N GLY A 396 27.91 22.99 25.51
CA GLY A 396 28.37 22.85 24.14
C GLY A 396 28.48 21.41 23.63
N ARG A 397 28.06 20.40 24.39
CA ARG A 397 28.00 19.01 23.95
C ARG A 397 26.54 18.59 23.68
N PRO A 398 26.26 17.85 22.62
CA PRO A 398 24.95 17.35 22.35
C PRO A 398 24.50 16.35 23.43
N ILE A 399 23.22 16.43 23.83
CA ILE A 399 22.64 15.49 24.79
C ILE A 399 21.96 14.38 23.97
N PRO A 400 22.40 13.11 24.05
CA PRO A 400 21.75 12.01 23.35
C PRO A 400 20.28 11.89 23.72
N LEU A 401 19.41 11.75 22.73
CA LEU A 401 17.99 11.51 22.92
C LEU A 401 17.76 10.09 23.41
N LEU A 402 17.18 9.97 24.61
CA LEU A 402 16.79 8.67 25.14
C LEU A 402 15.46 8.25 24.54
N THR A 403 15.43 7.04 24.05
CA THR A 403 14.24 6.40 23.46
C THR A 403 14.07 4.99 24.02
N GLN A 404 13.03 4.30 23.58
CA GLN A 404 12.78 2.89 23.90
C GLN A 404 12.83 2.03 22.66
N TRP A 405 13.49 0.88 22.77
CA TRP A 405 13.49 -0.14 21.75
C TRP A 405 13.30 -1.52 22.38
N LYS A 406 12.24 -2.24 21.98
CA LYS A 406 11.90 -3.58 22.53
C LYS A 406 11.90 -3.63 24.06
N GLY A 407 11.36 -2.58 24.70
CA GLY A 407 11.23 -2.46 26.15
C GLY A 407 12.49 -1.99 26.88
N ASN A 408 13.61 -1.73 26.20
CA ASN A 408 14.86 -1.24 26.78
C ASN A 408 15.06 0.25 26.50
N PHE A 409 15.69 0.97 27.44
CA PHE A 409 16.16 2.33 27.19
C PHE A 409 17.40 2.32 26.30
N CYS A 410 17.34 3.08 25.23
CA CYS A 410 18.33 3.10 24.17
C CYS A 410 18.63 4.53 23.70
N VAL A 411 19.69 4.67 22.94
CA VAL A 411 19.97 5.80 22.04
C VAL A 411 19.88 5.30 20.60
N LYS A 412 19.53 6.18 19.68
CA LYS A 412 19.42 5.85 18.24
C LYS A 412 20.57 6.50 17.47
N LEU A 413 21.14 5.78 16.53
CA LEU A 413 22.27 6.25 15.73
C LEU A 413 21.86 7.46 14.87
N ASN A 414 22.69 8.48 14.85
CA ASN A 414 22.54 9.65 13.98
C ASN A 414 23.10 9.34 12.58
N ILE A 415 22.26 8.79 11.71
CA ILE A 415 22.67 8.41 10.34
C ILE A 415 22.82 9.60 9.39
N SER A 416 22.52 10.83 9.83
CA SER A 416 22.89 12.05 9.10
C SER A 416 24.36 12.43 9.29
N ASN A 417 25.03 11.85 10.31
CA ASN A 417 26.44 12.04 10.57
C ASN A 417 27.28 10.97 9.82
N PRO A 418 28.10 11.35 8.82
CA PRO A 418 28.91 10.37 8.07
C PRO A 418 29.89 9.57 8.91
N ALA A 419 30.41 10.14 10.00
CA ALA A 419 31.35 9.45 10.93
C ALA A 419 30.59 8.35 11.71
N ALA A 420 29.38 8.64 12.18
CA ALA A 420 28.54 7.65 12.84
C ALA A 420 28.16 6.49 11.90
N VAL A 421 27.85 6.80 10.64
CA VAL A 421 27.58 5.78 9.61
C VAL A 421 28.80 4.93 9.33
N SER A 422 29.99 5.53 9.18
CA SER A 422 31.23 4.76 8.99
C SER A 422 31.51 3.85 10.18
N TRP A 423 31.39 4.36 11.40
CA TRP A 423 31.53 3.56 12.61
C TRP A 423 30.56 2.35 12.63
N PHE A 424 29.28 2.56 12.26
CA PHE A 424 28.30 1.48 12.20
C PHE A 424 28.67 0.43 11.14
N LEU A 425 29.07 0.86 9.94
CA LEU A 425 29.46 -0.05 8.85
C LEU A 425 30.72 -0.86 9.21
N ASP A 426 31.69 -0.26 9.90
CA ASP A 426 32.87 -0.96 10.39
C ASP A 426 32.49 -2.06 11.39
N LYS A 427 31.49 -1.83 12.25
CA LYS A 427 30.96 -2.85 13.16
C LYS A 427 30.28 -3.98 12.41
N VAL A 428 29.47 -3.66 11.39
CA VAL A 428 28.83 -4.67 10.54
C VAL A 428 29.89 -5.50 9.80
N GLY A 429 30.93 -4.87 9.24
CA GLY A 429 32.03 -5.54 8.56
C GLY A 429 32.84 -6.46 9.49
N ALA A 430 33.12 -6.01 10.71
CA ALA A 430 33.78 -6.83 11.72
C ALA A 430 32.94 -8.05 12.12
N LEU A 431 31.62 -7.88 12.27
CA LEU A 431 30.71 -8.97 12.56
C LEU A 431 30.63 -9.97 11.39
N HIS A 432 30.56 -9.47 10.17
CA HIS A 432 30.60 -10.32 8.95
C HIS A 432 31.90 -11.15 8.89
N ALA A 433 33.03 -10.52 9.05
CA ALA A 433 34.34 -11.22 9.03
C ALA A 433 34.44 -12.31 10.11
N ARG A 434 33.76 -12.09 11.24
CA ARG A 434 33.74 -13.00 12.38
C ARG A 434 32.79 -14.18 12.22
N LEU A 435 31.54 -13.93 11.76
CA LEU A 435 30.45 -14.92 11.70
C LEU A 435 30.31 -15.57 10.34
N GLY A 436 30.79 -14.94 9.26
CA GLY A 436 30.50 -15.40 7.89
C GLY A 436 29.00 -15.34 7.55
N MET A 437 28.30 -14.32 8.07
CA MET A 437 26.86 -14.16 7.84
C MET A 437 26.55 -13.92 6.37
N GLU A 438 25.47 -14.53 5.87
CA GLU A 438 24.99 -14.38 4.50
C GLU A 438 24.16 -13.10 4.33
N TYR A 439 23.26 -12.82 5.29
CA TYR A 439 22.36 -11.68 5.24
C TYR A 439 22.33 -10.91 6.56
N VAL A 440 22.03 -9.61 6.44
CA VAL A 440 21.85 -8.67 7.57
C VAL A 440 20.47 -8.06 7.48
N ILE A 441 19.63 -8.33 8.46
CA ILE A 441 18.32 -7.70 8.62
C ILE A 441 18.48 -6.44 9.47
N LEU A 442 18.19 -5.28 8.91
CA LEU A 442 18.19 -4.00 9.63
C LEU A 442 16.77 -3.66 10.07
N GLU A 443 16.54 -3.73 11.39
CA GLU A 443 15.30 -3.31 12.06
C GLU A 443 15.44 -1.90 12.63
N GLY A 444 14.34 -1.24 12.97
CA GLY A 444 14.35 0.01 13.75
C GLY A 444 14.49 1.28 12.94
N GLY A 445 14.07 1.26 11.68
CA GLY A 445 13.89 2.47 10.88
C GLY A 445 12.73 3.34 11.38
N GLU A 446 11.70 2.70 11.93
CA GLU A 446 10.50 3.33 12.49
C GLU A 446 10.81 4.24 13.66
N GLY A 447 10.05 5.33 13.80
CA GLY A 447 10.10 6.25 14.93
C GLY A 447 9.28 5.78 16.13
N SER A 448 9.54 6.36 17.28
CA SER A 448 8.66 6.25 18.44
C SER A 448 7.91 7.58 18.66
N PRO A 449 6.72 7.58 19.34
CA PRO A 449 6.02 8.82 19.65
C PRO A 449 6.89 9.82 20.43
N VAL A 450 7.81 9.34 21.27
CA VAL A 450 8.74 10.17 22.05
C VAL A 450 9.78 10.82 21.12
N GLU A 451 10.30 10.07 20.16
CA GLU A 451 11.24 10.58 19.14
C GLU A 451 10.56 11.64 18.27
N GLU A 452 9.36 11.35 17.77
CA GLU A 452 8.62 12.28 16.91
C GLU A 452 8.35 13.61 17.61
N GLN A 453 7.96 13.60 18.89
CA GLN A 453 7.73 14.82 19.66
C GLN A 453 9.04 15.59 19.92
N ALA A 454 10.11 14.88 20.27
CA ALA A 454 11.40 15.50 20.60
C ALA A 454 12.13 16.04 19.36
N LEU A 455 11.92 15.43 18.18
CA LEU A 455 12.55 15.78 16.92
C LEU A 455 11.71 16.74 16.04
N GLN A 456 10.49 17.09 16.45
CA GLN A 456 9.64 18.02 15.70
C GLN A 456 10.35 19.31 15.22
N PRO A 457 11.24 19.94 16.00
CA PRO A 457 12.02 21.08 15.51
C PRO A 457 13.07 20.73 14.46
N GLN A 458 13.44 19.44 14.35
CA GLN A 458 14.49 18.94 13.46
C GLN A 458 13.90 17.92 12.48
N ARG A 459 13.04 18.37 11.57
CA ARG A 459 12.34 17.53 10.58
C ARG A 459 13.25 16.61 9.79
N ALA A 460 14.52 16.98 9.60
CA ALA A 460 15.50 16.18 8.87
C ALA A 460 15.75 14.80 9.50
N LEU A 461 15.35 14.57 10.75
CA LEU A 461 15.58 13.34 11.50
C LEU A 461 14.31 12.65 11.99
N SER A 462 13.12 13.12 11.54
CA SER A 462 11.85 12.41 11.74
C SER A 462 11.90 11.02 11.09
N SER A 463 10.99 10.11 11.46
CA SER A 463 10.94 8.75 10.87
C SER A 463 10.81 8.78 9.34
N ASP A 464 10.08 9.75 8.81
CA ASP A 464 9.94 9.98 7.36
C ASP A 464 11.26 10.27 6.64
N ALA A 465 12.20 10.94 7.32
CA ALA A 465 13.54 11.23 6.78
C ALA A 465 14.55 10.15 7.16
N TYR A 466 14.38 9.49 8.30
CA TYR A 466 15.30 8.49 8.81
C TYR A 466 15.31 7.22 7.93
N ILE A 467 14.14 6.72 7.53
CA ILE A 467 14.02 5.45 6.76
C ILE A 467 14.73 5.52 5.40
N PRO A 468 14.56 6.56 4.56
CA PRO A 468 15.31 6.68 3.31
C PRO A 468 16.82 6.74 3.52
N LEU A 469 17.28 7.41 4.59
CA LEU A 469 18.70 7.44 4.95
C LEU A 469 19.21 6.07 5.40
N LEU A 470 18.41 5.33 6.19
CA LEU A 470 18.74 3.96 6.59
C LEU A 470 18.81 3.03 5.38
N ALA A 471 17.93 3.20 4.40
CA ALA A 471 18.00 2.46 3.14
C ALA A 471 19.30 2.78 2.38
N GLY A 472 19.75 4.04 2.39
CA GLY A 472 21.06 4.43 1.87
C GLY A 472 22.24 3.78 2.62
N VAL A 473 22.15 3.63 3.93
CA VAL A 473 23.16 2.90 4.73
C VAL A 473 23.14 1.40 4.38
N ALA A 474 21.96 0.80 4.28
CA ALA A 474 21.78 -0.59 3.89
C ALA A 474 22.36 -0.88 2.50
N ALA A 475 22.16 0.01 1.54
CA ALA A 475 22.74 -0.10 0.20
C ALA A 475 24.29 -0.10 0.22
N ARG A 476 24.91 0.52 1.22
CA ARG A 476 26.37 0.48 1.42
C ARG A 476 26.85 -0.84 2.01
N ILE A 477 26.00 -1.57 2.75
CA ILE A 477 26.29 -2.95 3.17
C ILE A 477 26.27 -3.86 1.93
N GLY A 478 25.43 -3.55 0.95
CA GLY A 478 25.30 -4.27 -0.31
C GLY A 478 24.14 -5.28 -0.35
N ASP A 479 24.23 -6.25 -1.26
CA ASP A 479 23.16 -7.21 -1.57
C ASP A 479 22.75 -8.12 -0.40
N ALA A 480 23.55 -8.18 0.65
CA ALA A 480 23.26 -8.92 1.87
C ALA A 480 22.27 -8.22 2.80
N ALA A 481 21.96 -6.93 2.57
CA ALA A 481 21.12 -6.16 3.46
C ALA A 481 19.62 -6.37 3.16
N ILE A 482 18.83 -6.53 4.23
CA ILE A 482 17.37 -6.64 4.22
C ILE A 482 16.83 -5.57 5.17
N LEU A 483 15.83 -4.79 4.74
CA LEU A 483 15.17 -3.78 5.55
C LEU A 483 13.88 -4.31 6.17
N THR A 484 13.38 -3.65 7.21
CA THR A 484 12.06 -3.93 7.80
C THR A 484 11.08 -2.78 7.64
N SER A 485 11.53 -1.64 7.15
CA SER A 485 10.70 -0.46 6.92
C SER A 485 11.07 0.24 5.62
N GLY A 486 10.07 0.80 4.93
CA GLY A 486 10.23 1.46 3.65
C GLY A 486 9.30 2.68 3.52
N THR A 487 9.90 3.82 3.20
CA THR A 487 9.22 5.01 2.73
C THR A 487 10.17 5.76 1.80
N ARG A 488 9.68 6.18 0.65
CA ARG A 488 10.50 6.84 -0.39
C ARG A 488 11.80 6.08 -0.75
N SER A 489 11.80 4.77 -0.57
CA SER A 489 12.98 3.90 -0.73
C SER A 489 12.76 2.73 -1.69
N SER A 490 11.63 2.67 -2.38
CA SER A 490 11.29 1.59 -3.33
C SER A 490 12.26 1.49 -4.52
N HIS A 491 13.06 2.55 -4.79
CA HIS A 491 14.09 2.57 -5.81
C HIS A 491 15.42 1.89 -5.39
N VAL A 492 15.61 1.66 -4.09
CA VAL A 492 16.82 1.03 -3.56
C VAL A 492 16.72 -0.49 -3.80
N PRO A 493 17.76 -1.14 -4.39
CA PRO A 493 17.71 -2.55 -4.75
C PRO A 493 17.94 -3.47 -3.56
N LEU A 494 16.99 -3.50 -2.63
CA LEU A 494 17.03 -4.28 -1.41
C LEU A 494 15.73 -5.05 -1.20
N PHE A 495 15.83 -6.16 -0.48
CA PHE A 495 14.65 -6.85 0.03
C PHE A 495 14.11 -6.17 1.27
N LEU A 496 12.77 -6.16 1.39
CA LEU A 496 12.06 -5.60 2.51
C LEU A 496 11.26 -6.67 3.23
N ARG A 497 11.45 -6.84 4.54
CA ARG A 497 10.65 -7.78 5.32
C ARG A 497 9.29 -7.16 5.65
N MET A 498 8.21 -7.91 5.40
CA MET A 498 6.84 -7.49 5.70
C MET A 498 6.57 -7.46 7.21
N ASN A 499 5.46 -6.83 7.58
CA ASN A 499 4.96 -6.81 8.96
C ASN A 499 4.78 -8.23 9.53
N GLN A 500 4.98 -8.37 10.83
CA GLN A 500 4.64 -9.59 11.53
C GLN A 500 3.13 -9.72 11.67
N LEU A 501 2.61 -10.91 11.38
CA LEU A 501 1.20 -11.26 11.41
C LEU A 501 0.86 -12.17 12.60
N GLN A 502 -0.41 -12.19 13.00
CA GLN A 502 -0.93 -13.09 14.02
C GLN A 502 -1.11 -14.50 13.46
N ASP A 503 -1.05 -15.48 14.34
CA ASP A 503 -1.29 -16.89 14.05
C ASP A 503 -2.80 -17.24 14.05
N ASP A 504 -3.57 -16.49 13.25
CA ASP A 504 -5.02 -16.63 13.18
C ASP A 504 -5.56 -16.48 11.73
N TRP A 505 -6.87 -16.65 11.57
CA TRP A 505 -7.59 -16.59 10.31
C TRP A 505 -8.10 -15.18 9.97
N SER A 506 -7.72 -14.15 10.71
CA SER A 506 -8.18 -12.77 10.52
C SER A 506 -7.35 -12.00 9.48
N TYR A 507 -7.77 -10.75 9.19
CA TYR A 507 -6.96 -9.80 8.40
C TYR A 507 -5.67 -9.34 9.10
N SER A 508 -5.53 -9.60 10.39
CA SER A 508 -4.24 -9.46 11.10
C SER A 508 -3.36 -10.71 10.96
N GLY A 509 -3.88 -11.79 10.40
CA GLY A 509 -3.23 -13.07 10.18
C GLY A 509 -3.32 -13.52 8.71
N LEU A 510 -3.81 -14.75 8.48
CA LEU A 510 -3.82 -15.40 7.17
C LEU A 510 -4.50 -14.56 6.07
N LYS A 511 -5.71 -14.02 6.34
CA LYS A 511 -6.46 -13.21 5.36
C LYS A 511 -5.73 -11.94 4.95
N GLY A 512 -4.90 -11.39 5.82
CA GLY A 512 -4.17 -10.15 5.55
C GLY A 512 -2.96 -10.31 4.65
N ILE A 513 -2.54 -11.54 4.32
CA ILE A 513 -1.34 -11.77 3.50
C ILE A 513 -1.51 -11.21 2.09
N ILE A 514 -2.57 -11.61 1.38
CA ILE A 514 -2.79 -11.22 -0.02
C ILE A 514 -3.01 -9.71 -0.14
N PRO A 515 -3.89 -9.05 0.65
CA PRO A 515 -3.98 -7.60 0.71
C PRO A 515 -2.64 -6.91 0.94
N SER A 516 -1.81 -7.43 1.85
CA SER A 516 -0.49 -6.86 2.11
C SER A 516 0.45 -7.01 0.90
N VAL A 517 0.46 -8.17 0.26
CA VAL A 517 1.27 -8.43 -0.96
C VAL A 517 0.90 -7.47 -2.08
N LEU A 518 -0.40 -7.30 -2.35
CA LEU A 518 -0.90 -6.36 -3.36
C LEU A 518 -0.54 -4.93 -3.01
N HIS A 519 -0.65 -4.56 -1.73
CA HIS A 519 -0.31 -3.23 -1.23
C HIS A 519 1.19 -2.92 -1.41
N TYR A 520 2.09 -3.82 -0.98
CA TYR A 520 3.54 -3.64 -1.12
C TYR A 520 3.95 -3.54 -2.60
N SER A 521 3.41 -4.44 -3.43
CA SER A 521 3.72 -4.48 -4.85
C SER A 521 3.26 -3.22 -5.58
N LEU A 522 2.04 -2.73 -5.28
CA LEU A 522 1.52 -1.48 -5.84
C LEU A 522 2.38 -0.26 -5.46
N LEU A 523 2.87 -0.20 -4.23
CA LEU A 523 3.75 0.88 -3.76
C LEU A 523 5.20 0.78 -4.26
N GLY A 524 5.50 -0.22 -5.11
CA GLY A 524 6.81 -0.40 -5.73
C GLY A 524 7.78 -1.28 -4.94
N TYR A 525 7.37 -1.82 -3.79
CA TYR A 525 8.17 -2.75 -2.98
C TYR A 525 7.92 -4.18 -3.41
N ASN A 526 8.38 -4.54 -4.61
CA ASN A 526 8.14 -5.86 -5.21
C ASN A 526 9.07 -6.97 -4.67
N PHE A 527 10.21 -6.58 -4.06
CA PHE A 527 11.18 -7.49 -3.48
C PHE A 527 10.98 -7.54 -1.97
N PHE A 528 10.02 -8.33 -1.53
CA PHE A 528 9.68 -8.45 -0.13
C PHE A 528 9.87 -9.87 0.40
N ILE A 529 10.06 -9.97 1.71
CA ILE A 529 10.10 -11.22 2.45
C ILE A 529 8.83 -11.27 3.30
N PRO A 530 7.88 -12.17 3.01
CA PRO A 530 6.63 -12.26 3.78
C PRO A 530 6.90 -12.67 5.22
N ASP A 531 5.90 -12.55 6.08
CA ASP A 531 6.03 -13.11 7.44
C ASP A 531 6.05 -14.64 7.41
N ALA A 532 6.52 -15.23 8.47
CA ALA A 532 6.71 -16.67 8.57
C ALA A 532 5.38 -17.44 8.47
N VAL A 533 5.45 -18.63 7.88
CA VAL A 533 4.33 -19.56 7.83
C VAL A 533 3.75 -19.76 9.23
N GLY A 534 2.45 -19.45 9.36
CA GLY A 534 1.71 -19.48 10.59
C GLY A 534 1.81 -18.21 11.46
N GLY A 535 2.41 -17.13 10.96
CA GLY A 535 2.58 -15.88 11.70
C GLY A 535 3.78 -15.85 12.63
N SER A 536 4.18 -14.67 13.07
CA SER A 536 5.33 -14.53 13.97
C SER A 536 5.18 -13.43 15.04
N LEU A 537 4.03 -12.77 15.10
CA LEU A 537 3.83 -11.61 15.98
C LEU A 537 3.93 -11.98 17.46
N LEU A 538 3.31 -13.08 17.87
CA LEU A 538 3.30 -13.55 19.26
C LEU A 538 4.55 -14.36 19.62
N GLY A 539 5.31 -14.84 18.64
CA GLY A 539 6.52 -15.63 18.85
C GLY A 539 6.25 -17.08 19.25
N GLU A 540 4.99 -17.50 19.25
CA GLU A 540 4.56 -18.88 19.54
C GLU A 540 4.62 -19.77 18.29
N PHE A 541 4.54 -21.08 18.50
CA PHE A 541 4.44 -22.03 17.39
C PHE A 541 2.99 -22.28 17.02
N VAL A 542 2.71 -22.34 15.73
CA VAL A 542 1.40 -22.72 15.23
C VAL A 542 1.10 -24.16 15.61
N THR A 543 -0.02 -24.38 16.27
CA THR A 543 -0.50 -25.69 16.67
C THR A 543 -1.61 -26.23 15.79
N ASP A 544 -2.22 -25.39 14.95
CA ASP A 544 -3.26 -25.75 13.99
C ASP A 544 -2.63 -26.17 12.65
N PRO A 545 -2.65 -27.48 12.29
CA PRO A 545 -2.05 -27.95 11.04
C PRO A 545 -2.74 -27.38 9.80
N GLU A 546 -4.05 -27.12 9.84
CA GLU A 546 -4.78 -26.54 8.72
C GLU A 546 -4.32 -25.10 8.46
N LEU A 547 -4.21 -24.28 9.50
CA LEU A 547 -3.69 -22.92 9.40
C LEU A 547 -2.26 -22.91 8.83
N PHE A 548 -1.39 -23.82 9.30
CA PHE A 548 -0.04 -23.95 8.78
C PHE A 548 -0.03 -24.27 7.29
N ILE A 549 -0.85 -25.25 6.85
CA ILE A 549 -0.91 -25.68 5.45
C ILE A 549 -1.45 -24.54 4.57
N ARG A 550 -2.57 -23.91 4.94
CA ARG A 550 -3.13 -22.79 4.16
C ARG A 550 -2.19 -21.60 4.08
N TRP A 551 -1.43 -21.35 5.13
CA TRP A 551 -0.39 -20.32 5.11
C TRP A 551 0.78 -20.69 4.17
N LEU A 552 1.24 -21.94 4.26
CA LEU A 552 2.27 -22.50 3.39
C LEU A 552 1.87 -22.40 1.90
N GLU A 553 0.62 -22.69 1.58
CA GLU A 553 0.03 -22.56 0.25
C GLU A 553 0.20 -21.15 -0.31
N ILE A 554 -0.10 -20.11 0.47
CA ILE A 554 0.03 -18.73 0.02
C ILE A 554 1.51 -18.35 -0.12
N VAL A 555 2.31 -18.60 0.92
CA VAL A 555 3.72 -18.15 0.96
C VAL A 555 4.57 -18.83 -0.11
N SER A 556 4.20 -20.04 -0.56
CA SER A 556 4.91 -20.73 -1.64
C SER A 556 4.84 -20.01 -3.00
N PHE A 557 3.91 -19.10 -3.19
CA PHE A 557 3.79 -18.25 -4.38
C PHE A 557 4.41 -16.86 -4.20
N LEU A 558 4.99 -16.56 -3.03
CA LEU A 558 5.61 -15.28 -2.70
C LEU A 558 7.15 -15.33 -2.89
N PRO A 559 7.85 -14.19 -2.87
CA PRO A 559 9.27 -14.17 -3.26
C PRO A 559 10.18 -15.05 -2.42
N VAL A 560 9.94 -15.15 -1.11
CA VAL A 560 10.79 -15.91 -0.17
C VAL A 560 9.91 -16.68 0.80
N MET A 561 10.22 -17.94 1.03
CA MET A 561 9.51 -18.75 2.02
C MET A 561 10.17 -18.60 3.39
N VAL A 562 9.41 -18.21 4.41
CA VAL A 562 9.89 -18.01 5.78
C VAL A 562 9.16 -18.91 6.75
N PHE A 563 9.89 -19.56 7.66
CA PHE A 563 9.34 -20.48 8.65
C PHE A 563 9.76 -20.07 10.06
N GLN A 564 8.79 -19.93 10.97
CA GLN A 564 9.03 -19.81 12.41
C GLN A 564 8.73 -21.14 13.10
N THR A 565 7.60 -21.75 12.78
CA THR A 565 7.24 -23.09 13.23
C THR A 565 7.88 -24.12 12.30
N PRO A 566 8.78 -24.97 12.81
CA PRO A 566 9.30 -26.07 12.03
C PRO A 566 8.19 -27.09 11.71
N PRO A 567 8.04 -27.58 10.47
CA PRO A 567 6.92 -28.44 10.06
C PRO A 567 6.82 -29.74 10.86
N TRP A 568 7.94 -30.27 11.36
CA TRP A 568 7.94 -31.46 12.22
C TRP A 568 7.36 -31.24 13.62
N LEU A 569 7.08 -30.01 14.03
CA LEU A 569 6.40 -29.70 15.29
C LEU A 569 4.87 -29.72 15.17
N CYS A 570 4.34 -29.69 13.94
CA CYS A 570 2.90 -29.83 13.69
C CYS A 570 2.38 -31.27 13.91
N GLY A 571 3.25 -32.21 14.26
CA GLY A 571 2.87 -33.56 14.67
C GLY A 571 2.39 -34.52 13.59
N ASP A 572 2.42 -34.10 12.32
CA ASP A 572 1.98 -34.88 11.16
C ASP A 572 3.07 -34.92 10.07
N ASP A 573 3.49 -36.11 9.68
CA ASP A 573 4.44 -36.34 8.59
C ASP A 573 3.90 -35.77 7.25
N LYS A 574 2.58 -35.65 7.09
CA LYS A 574 1.94 -35.05 5.94
C LYS A 574 2.38 -33.58 5.79
N VAL A 575 2.43 -32.80 6.88
CA VAL A 575 2.87 -31.39 6.86
C VAL A 575 4.32 -31.27 6.36
N VAL A 576 5.21 -32.17 6.81
CA VAL A 576 6.61 -32.20 6.36
C VAL A 576 6.69 -32.53 4.85
N ASN A 577 5.88 -33.49 4.38
CA ASN A 577 5.84 -33.88 2.98
C ASN A 577 5.32 -32.75 2.09
N LEU A 578 4.22 -32.07 2.51
CA LEU A 578 3.69 -30.91 1.81
C LEU A 578 4.70 -29.75 1.79
N THR A 579 5.38 -29.49 2.91
CA THR A 579 6.43 -28.46 2.95
C THR A 579 7.52 -28.72 1.90
N ARG A 580 7.98 -29.98 1.75
CA ARG A 580 8.95 -30.34 0.71
C ARG A 580 8.40 -30.13 -0.70
N ALA A 581 7.17 -30.52 -0.95
CA ALA A 581 6.52 -30.36 -2.26
C ALA A 581 6.39 -28.86 -2.63
N TYR A 582 5.97 -28.01 -1.67
CA TYR A 582 5.84 -26.58 -1.89
C TYR A 582 7.19 -25.87 -2.02
N LEU A 583 8.24 -26.29 -1.33
CA LEU A 583 9.61 -25.80 -1.55
C LEU A 583 10.10 -26.11 -2.97
N ALA A 584 9.82 -27.31 -3.47
CA ALA A 584 10.16 -27.69 -4.85
C ALA A 584 9.35 -26.86 -5.87
N LEU A 585 8.02 -26.73 -5.66
CA LEU A 585 7.14 -25.89 -6.49
C LEU A 585 7.66 -24.45 -6.58
N HIS A 586 8.02 -23.87 -5.44
CA HIS A 586 8.55 -22.51 -5.37
C HIS A 586 9.83 -22.37 -6.20
N GLN A 587 10.81 -23.27 -6.05
CA GLN A 587 12.07 -23.21 -6.76
C GLN A 587 11.93 -23.46 -8.27
N GLU A 588 11.09 -24.41 -8.67
CA GLU A 588 10.98 -24.87 -10.07
C GLU A 588 10.02 -23.99 -10.89
N PHE A 589 8.97 -23.46 -10.28
CA PHE A 589 7.92 -22.73 -10.99
C PHE A 589 7.87 -21.25 -10.64
N ILE A 590 7.90 -20.89 -9.34
CA ILE A 590 7.65 -19.50 -8.91
C ILE A 590 8.89 -18.63 -9.06
N VAL A 591 10.07 -19.09 -8.65
CA VAL A 591 11.30 -18.31 -8.77
C VAL A 591 11.59 -17.88 -10.21
N PRO A 592 11.52 -18.75 -11.24
CA PRO A 592 11.68 -18.33 -12.63
C PRO A 592 10.67 -17.28 -13.08
N LEU A 593 9.42 -17.40 -12.61
CA LEU A 593 8.35 -16.44 -12.92
C LEU A 593 8.63 -15.07 -12.29
N ILE A 594 9.03 -15.03 -11.03
CA ILE A 594 9.39 -13.77 -10.34
C ILE A 594 10.59 -13.12 -11.04
N VAL A 595 11.62 -13.87 -11.41
CA VAL A 595 12.80 -13.34 -12.13
C VAL A 595 12.38 -12.72 -13.46
N LYS A 596 11.49 -13.37 -14.23
CA LYS A 596 10.92 -12.82 -15.47
C LYS A 596 10.25 -11.47 -15.25
N TYR A 597 9.35 -11.39 -14.27
CA TYR A 597 8.60 -10.17 -14.00
C TYR A 597 9.41 -9.10 -13.23
N ALA A 598 10.51 -9.47 -12.58
CA ALA A 598 11.47 -8.51 -12.06
C ALA A 598 12.13 -7.69 -13.17
N GLU A 599 12.48 -8.32 -14.31
CA GLU A 599 13.00 -7.61 -15.47
C GLU A 599 11.94 -6.71 -16.14
N GLU A 600 10.69 -7.15 -16.20
CA GLU A 600 9.58 -6.30 -16.64
C GLU A 600 9.41 -5.09 -15.71
N TRP A 601 9.37 -5.30 -14.38
CA TRP A 601 9.26 -4.23 -13.39
C TRP A 601 10.39 -3.21 -13.52
N ARG A 602 11.61 -3.64 -13.78
CA ARG A 602 12.77 -2.77 -13.98
C ARG A 602 12.58 -1.76 -15.13
N THR A 603 11.84 -2.16 -16.17
CA THR A 603 11.64 -1.37 -17.38
C THR A 603 10.30 -0.64 -17.41
N SER A 604 9.21 -1.30 -17.04
CA SER A 604 7.83 -0.80 -17.14
C SER A 604 7.26 -0.31 -15.81
N GLN A 605 7.87 -0.66 -14.68
CA GLN A 605 7.41 -0.42 -13.32
C GLN A 605 6.08 -1.09 -12.97
N SER A 606 5.61 -1.99 -13.83
CA SER A 606 4.44 -2.79 -13.53
C SER A 606 4.69 -3.68 -12.31
N PRO A 607 3.77 -3.75 -11.34
CA PRO A 607 3.92 -4.59 -10.15
C PRO A 607 4.17 -6.05 -10.55
N ILE A 608 4.93 -6.81 -9.75
CA ILE A 608 5.11 -8.26 -9.96
C ILE A 608 3.85 -8.99 -9.51
N TYR A 609 3.34 -8.64 -8.31
CA TYR A 609 2.08 -9.14 -7.77
C TYR A 609 0.98 -8.15 -8.11
N ARG A 610 -0.01 -8.61 -8.89
CA ARG A 610 -1.02 -7.73 -9.49
C ARG A 610 -2.41 -8.07 -8.96
N PRO A 611 -3.23 -7.06 -8.66
CA PRO A 611 -4.66 -7.28 -8.42
C PRO A 611 -5.37 -7.65 -9.73
N LEU A 612 -6.55 -8.26 -9.64
CA LEU A 612 -7.28 -8.72 -10.82
C LEU A 612 -7.68 -7.58 -11.77
N TRP A 613 -7.94 -6.38 -11.23
CA TRP A 613 -8.23 -5.20 -12.05
C TRP A 613 -7.03 -4.75 -12.92
N TRP A 614 -5.83 -5.30 -12.71
CA TRP A 614 -4.69 -5.03 -13.60
C TRP A 614 -4.93 -5.56 -15.02
N ILE A 615 -5.63 -6.68 -15.14
CA ILE A 615 -6.05 -7.28 -16.42
C ILE A 615 -7.40 -6.71 -16.88
N SER A 616 -8.33 -6.51 -15.96
CA SER A 616 -9.69 -6.02 -16.24
C SER A 616 -9.97 -4.70 -15.52
N PRO A 617 -9.32 -3.58 -15.92
CA PRO A 617 -9.38 -2.33 -15.17
C PRO A 617 -10.75 -1.61 -15.25
N GLU A 618 -11.64 -2.05 -16.12
CA GLU A 618 -13.00 -1.50 -16.28
C GLU A 618 -14.07 -2.38 -15.60
N ASP A 619 -13.68 -3.53 -15.04
CA ASP A 619 -14.58 -4.49 -14.43
C ASP A 619 -14.70 -4.28 -12.92
N PRO A 620 -15.86 -3.76 -12.42
CA PRO A 620 -16.03 -3.43 -11.01
C PRO A 620 -15.90 -4.63 -10.06
N VAL A 621 -16.17 -5.85 -10.52
CA VAL A 621 -16.05 -7.06 -9.70
C VAL A 621 -14.60 -7.22 -9.21
N THR A 622 -13.63 -6.88 -10.05
CA THR A 622 -12.22 -7.05 -9.74
C THR A 622 -11.67 -6.06 -8.71
N PHE A 623 -12.39 -4.98 -8.40
CA PHE A 623 -11.89 -3.90 -7.53
C PHE A 623 -11.83 -4.29 -6.05
N THR A 624 -12.64 -5.27 -5.64
CA THR A 624 -12.78 -5.65 -4.23
C THR A 624 -12.29 -7.06 -3.91
N ILE A 625 -11.78 -7.79 -4.91
CA ILE A 625 -11.24 -9.15 -4.69
C ILE A 625 -9.91 -9.03 -3.94
N ASP A 626 -9.84 -9.62 -2.76
CA ASP A 626 -8.73 -9.54 -1.80
C ASP A 626 -8.15 -10.91 -1.41
N ASP A 627 -8.67 -11.99 -1.97
CA ASP A 627 -8.27 -13.37 -1.72
C ASP A 627 -7.73 -14.09 -2.98
N GLU A 628 -7.51 -13.33 -4.06
CA GLU A 628 -6.88 -13.77 -5.31
C GLU A 628 -5.84 -12.75 -5.75
N PHE A 629 -4.79 -13.22 -6.40
CA PHE A 629 -3.77 -12.35 -6.97
C PHE A 629 -3.15 -12.94 -8.23
N LEU A 630 -2.53 -12.06 -9.02
CA LEU A 630 -1.78 -12.43 -10.21
C LEU A 630 -0.28 -12.32 -9.96
N ILE A 631 0.50 -13.22 -10.57
CA ILE A 631 1.94 -13.08 -10.72
C ILE A 631 2.19 -12.71 -12.20
N GLY A 632 2.56 -11.46 -12.42
CA GLY A 632 2.53 -10.88 -13.77
C GLY A 632 1.13 -10.92 -14.36
N ASP A 633 1.04 -11.13 -15.68
CA ASP A 633 -0.22 -11.32 -16.39
C ASP A 633 -0.54 -12.81 -16.62
N GLU A 634 0.39 -13.72 -16.28
CA GLU A 634 0.31 -15.13 -16.70
C GLU A 634 -0.32 -16.08 -15.70
N VAL A 635 -0.16 -15.83 -14.40
CA VAL A 635 -0.55 -16.80 -13.37
C VAL A 635 -1.50 -16.16 -12.37
N LEU A 636 -2.69 -16.72 -12.24
CA LEU A 636 -3.66 -16.40 -11.20
C LEU A 636 -3.59 -17.45 -10.10
N VAL A 637 -3.52 -16.99 -8.86
CA VAL A 637 -3.46 -17.82 -7.65
C VAL A 637 -4.67 -17.51 -6.79
N ALA A 638 -5.46 -18.52 -6.48
CA ALA A 638 -6.69 -18.42 -5.67
C ALA A 638 -6.63 -19.38 -4.48
N PRO A 639 -5.90 -19.04 -3.41
CA PRO A 639 -5.76 -19.89 -2.23
C PRO A 639 -7.00 -19.83 -1.34
N VAL A 640 -7.08 -20.73 -0.39
CA VAL A 640 -8.15 -20.74 0.62
C VAL A 640 -7.70 -19.97 1.85
N THR A 641 -8.51 -19.01 2.27
CA THR A 641 -8.27 -18.17 3.46
C THR A 641 -9.26 -18.40 4.60
N GLU A 642 -10.17 -19.36 4.44
CA GLU A 642 -11.21 -19.70 5.40
C GLU A 642 -11.03 -21.12 5.95
N ARG A 643 -11.24 -21.30 7.25
CA ARG A 643 -11.09 -22.57 7.94
C ARG A 643 -12.15 -23.60 7.47
N GLY A 644 -11.72 -24.84 7.24
CA GLY A 644 -12.61 -25.95 6.89
C GLY A 644 -13.25 -25.84 5.51
N THR A 645 -12.80 -24.92 4.68
CA THR A 645 -13.36 -24.68 3.35
C THR A 645 -12.86 -25.71 2.36
N VAL A 646 -13.82 -26.35 1.64
CA VAL A 646 -13.57 -27.36 0.61
C VAL A 646 -14.10 -26.93 -0.78
N HIS A 647 -14.75 -25.79 -0.85
CA HIS A 647 -15.22 -25.14 -2.10
C HIS A 647 -15.06 -23.62 -1.96
N ARG A 648 -14.70 -22.96 -3.02
CA ARG A 648 -14.68 -21.50 -3.07
C ARG A 648 -15.11 -21.00 -4.45
N ASP A 649 -15.53 -19.75 -4.51
CA ASP A 649 -15.74 -19.05 -5.76
C ASP A 649 -14.41 -18.44 -6.22
N ILE A 650 -14.15 -18.45 -7.53
CA ILE A 650 -12.91 -17.95 -8.15
C ILE A 650 -13.29 -17.09 -9.36
N TYR A 651 -12.80 -15.87 -9.41
CA TYR A 651 -13.03 -14.98 -10.54
C TYR A 651 -11.84 -14.99 -11.51
N LEU A 652 -12.09 -15.37 -12.76
CA LEU A 652 -11.09 -15.36 -13.82
C LEU A 652 -11.21 -14.06 -14.63
N PRO A 653 -10.25 -13.11 -14.54
CA PRO A 653 -10.36 -11.81 -15.20
C PRO A 653 -10.09 -11.90 -16.70
N GLY A 654 -10.54 -10.88 -17.47
CA GLY A 654 -10.22 -10.69 -18.89
C GLY A 654 -11.16 -11.47 -19.83
N SER A 655 -12.27 -10.87 -20.23
CA SER A 655 -13.30 -11.49 -21.07
C SER A 655 -12.82 -12.03 -22.44
N THR A 656 -11.63 -11.62 -22.88
CA THR A 656 -11.01 -12.09 -24.14
C THR A 656 -9.92 -13.14 -23.93
N LEU A 657 -9.64 -13.48 -22.66
CA LEU A 657 -8.56 -14.38 -22.28
C LEU A 657 -9.10 -15.78 -21.98
N GLN A 658 -8.21 -16.77 -22.02
CA GLN A 658 -8.48 -18.12 -21.55
C GLN A 658 -7.51 -18.52 -20.46
N TRP A 659 -8.04 -19.19 -19.44
CA TRP A 659 -7.31 -19.64 -18.27
C TRP A 659 -7.29 -21.17 -18.21
N GLN A 660 -6.13 -21.77 -18.09
CA GLN A 660 -5.96 -23.20 -17.90
C GLN A 660 -5.65 -23.52 -16.45
N ASP A 661 -6.49 -24.34 -15.83
CA ASP A 661 -6.24 -24.92 -14.52
C ASP A 661 -4.98 -25.79 -14.56
N ARG A 662 -3.98 -25.44 -13.74
CA ARG A 662 -2.70 -26.12 -13.71
C ARG A 662 -2.79 -27.55 -13.15
N SER A 663 -3.77 -27.83 -12.30
CA SER A 663 -3.93 -29.12 -11.63
C SER A 663 -4.49 -30.21 -12.52
N ASN A 664 -5.47 -29.86 -13.38
CA ASN A 664 -6.23 -30.83 -14.19
C ASN A 664 -6.25 -30.51 -15.70
N GLY A 665 -5.67 -29.39 -16.11
CA GLY A 665 -5.58 -28.97 -17.52
C GLY A 665 -6.88 -28.44 -18.13
N ARG A 666 -7.98 -28.29 -17.35
CA ARG A 666 -9.24 -27.73 -17.86
C ARG A 666 -9.06 -26.27 -18.23
N VAL A 667 -9.76 -25.85 -19.27
CA VAL A 667 -9.70 -24.48 -19.80
C VAL A 667 -11.02 -23.80 -19.53
N PHE A 668 -10.96 -22.55 -19.09
CA PHE A 668 -12.07 -21.69 -18.78
C PHE A 668 -11.91 -20.35 -19.50
N ASP A 669 -13.02 -19.74 -19.88
CA ASP A 669 -13.00 -18.39 -20.44
C ASP A 669 -12.85 -17.35 -19.31
N GLY A 670 -12.12 -16.27 -19.57
CA GLY A 670 -12.03 -15.15 -18.66
C GLY A 670 -13.29 -14.28 -18.63
N GLY A 671 -13.40 -13.40 -17.65
CA GLY A 671 -14.62 -12.66 -17.32
C GLY A 671 -15.70 -13.55 -16.70
N THR A 672 -15.32 -14.68 -16.08
CA THR A 672 -16.22 -15.71 -15.55
C THR A 672 -15.97 -15.96 -14.08
N LEU A 673 -17.06 -16.08 -13.31
CA LEU A 673 -17.02 -16.57 -11.93
C LEU A 673 -17.17 -18.10 -11.94
N LEU A 674 -16.17 -18.80 -11.43
CA LEU A 674 -16.25 -20.24 -11.17
C LEU A 674 -16.88 -20.44 -9.79
N GLU A 675 -18.19 -20.74 -9.77
CA GLU A 675 -18.93 -20.99 -8.53
C GLU A 675 -18.62 -22.39 -7.99
N ASN A 676 -18.50 -22.49 -6.64
CA ASN A 676 -18.28 -23.76 -5.95
C ASN A 676 -17.09 -24.59 -6.50
N TYR A 677 -16.00 -23.92 -6.86
CA TYR A 677 -14.80 -24.63 -7.29
C TYR A 677 -14.25 -25.48 -6.14
N ALA A 678 -14.08 -26.78 -6.38
CA ALA A 678 -13.59 -27.70 -5.36
C ALA A 678 -12.12 -27.47 -5.04
N VAL A 679 -11.79 -27.31 -3.76
CA VAL A 679 -10.45 -27.12 -3.22
C VAL A 679 -10.19 -28.14 -2.13
N ASP A 680 -8.98 -28.63 -2.05
CA ASP A 680 -8.56 -29.53 -0.99
C ASP A 680 -7.51 -28.86 -0.07
N LEU A 681 -7.02 -29.60 0.90
CA LEU A 681 -5.98 -29.12 1.83
C LEU A 681 -4.55 -29.40 1.31
N GLU A 682 -4.40 -29.89 0.10
CA GLU A 682 -3.08 -30.28 -0.43
C GLU A 682 -2.67 -29.45 -1.64
N THR A 683 -3.65 -28.82 -2.30
CA THR A 683 -3.42 -28.11 -3.57
C THR A 683 -4.10 -26.74 -3.60
N VAL A 684 -3.39 -25.77 -4.12
CA VAL A 684 -3.91 -24.42 -4.41
C VAL A 684 -4.50 -24.38 -5.81
N ALA A 685 -5.63 -23.71 -5.98
CA ALA A 685 -6.18 -23.41 -7.30
C ALA A 685 -5.27 -22.39 -8.01
N VAL A 686 -4.66 -22.82 -9.11
CA VAL A 686 -3.74 -22.02 -9.91
C VAL A 686 -4.15 -22.10 -11.36
N PHE A 687 -4.33 -20.95 -11.99
CA PHE A 687 -4.69 -20.84 -13.40
C PHE A 687 -3.59 -20.16 -14.18
N VAL A 688 -3.25 -20.71 -15.32
CA VAL A 688 -2.21 -20.16 -16.22
C VAL A 688 -2.90 -19.62 -17.46
N GLN A 689 -2.60 -18.38 -17.81
CA GLN A 689 -3.12 -17.76 -19.02
C GLN A 689 -2.61 -18.52 -20.25
N ARG A 690 -3.51 -18.90 -21.14
CA ARG A 690 -3.13 -19.50 -22.43
C ARG A 690 -2.69 -18.40 -23.40
N PRO A 691 -1.59 -18.60 -24.11
CA PRO A 691 -1.26 -17.71 -25.21
C PRO A 691 -2.39 -17.75 -26.25
N SER A 692 -2.86 -16.56 -26.67
CA SER A 692 -3.87 -16.38 -27.70
C SER A 692 -3.39 -16.85 -29.06
#